data_8784b2c15467daa894c606fdddbb071c
#
_entry.id   8784b2c15467daa894c606fdddbb071c
#
_cell.length_a   1.000
_cell.length_b   1.000
_cell.length_c   1.000
_cell.angle_alpha   90.00
_cell.angle_beta   90.00
_cell.angle_gamma   90.00
#
_symmetry.space_group_name_H-M   'P 1'
#
loop_
_entity.id
_entity.type
_entity.pdbx_description
1 polymer ?
#
loop_
_entity_poly.entity_id
_entity_poly.type
_entity_poly.pdbx_seq_one_letter_code
_entity_poly.pdbx_strand_id
1 'polypeptide(L)'
;MSQKNTHYRSKSALLLTLLTAAGLGVTVKAEETVTSSSVTSAQTSLSQTSVSEATSSATASAETTAATDTHVATDSASLESAPATAASLTETNTNQVQAPVEGQTLDVRILGTTDLHTNLVNYDYYQDKASEKIGLAKTAILISQAKAENSNVILVDNGDTIQGTPLGTYKAIVDPVDVGEKHPMYAALEALGFDAVTLGNHEFNYGLDYLKKVLANNQLPAVNANVLDTQSGTFLFNPYKIITKTFTDPKGQALSLNIGVTGIVPPQILNWDKANLEGKVTVLDSVQAVEAMVPVMKAAGADIILVLSHSGIGDDQYDVGEENVGYQIAGIDGVDAVVTGHSHAEFPSGNGTGFYEKYKDVDGINGTITGTPVVMAGKYGDHLGIIDLGLIYQDGKWQVASSHAEIRKVDDKSTVADPTVLAIAKEAHEATIQYVRQQVGTTTAPINSYFALVKDDPSIQIVNNAQIWYAQQELAGTPEASLPILSAAAPFKAGTRGDATAYTDIPAGPIAIKNVADLYLYDNVTAILKVTGADLREWLEMSAGQFNQVDPTVTDPQDIINTNYRTYNFDVIDGLTYQYDITQPNKYDINGNTLNPAASRLRNLSYNGSPVTDDQEFIVVTNNYRANGNFPGVRNATLNQLLNLENRQVIINYILNENVINPSADHNWTFTNSIAGLDLRFLTADKAQNLIVNDPSITYLGTASSDGFGVFRFNYVEPADQTSQEAGQAQGSGGALTAQQRAVIHQLATRAYQETKKARLAQRKKTEPSLLSVQAQLPQTGTTDSTLLSLIGIGLISLLPFLKAKKR
;
A
#
# COMPACT_ATOMS: atom_id res chain seq x y z
N MET A 1 -1.50 -22.35 31.15
CA MET A 1 -0.26 -21.58 30.96
C MET A 1 1.02 -22.39 30.85
N SER A 2 1.01 -23.73 30.90
CA SER A 2 2.27 -24.54 30.88
C SER A 2 2.50 -25.31 29.58
N GLN A 3 1.63 -25.25 28.60
CA GLN A 3 1.81 -26.03 27.35
C GLN A 3 2.17 -25.20 26.12
N LYS A 4 2.10 -23.87 26.18
CA LYS A 4 2.47 -22.97 25.08
C LYS A 4 3.99 -22.73 24.95
N ASN A 5 4.74 -22.84 26.04
CA ASN A 5 6.20 -22.61 26.04
C ASN A 5 7.04 -23.71 25.40
N THR A 6 6.49 -24.91 25.21
CA THR A 6 7.27 -26.07 24.69
C THR A 6 7.36 -26.04 23.15
N HIS A 7 6.42 -25.44 22.45
CA HIS A 7 6.46 -25.40 20.99
C HIS A 7 7.39 -24.28 20.43
N TYR A 8 7.58 -23.21 21.19
CA TYR A 8 8.43 -22.09 20.78
C TYR A 8 9.93 -22.39 20.83
N ARG A 9 10.37 -23.11 21.87
CA ARG A 9 11.78 -23.54 21.93
C ARG A 9 12.20 -24.43 20.75
N SER A 10 11.26 -25.14 20.14
CA SER A 10 11.57 -26.00 19.00
C SER A 10 11.73 -25.19 17.67
N LYS A 11 11.08 -24.03 17.53
CA LYS A 11 11.18 -23.22 16.31
C LYS A 11 12.47 -22.38 16.24
N SER A 12 12.91 -21.84 17.38
CA SER A 12 14.20 -21.15 17.46
C SER A 12 15.38 -22.11 17.25
N ALA A 13 15.24 -23.35 17.76
CA ALA A 13 16.20 -24.39 17.48
C ALA A 13 16.23 -24.82 15.99
N LEU A 14 15.08 -24.73 15.30
CA LEU A 14 14.99 -25.04 13.87
C LEU A 14 15.69 -23.99 13.02
N LEU A 15 15.54 -22.71 13.37
CA LEU A 15 16.22 -21.63 12.68
C LEU A 15 17.76 -21.75 12.80
N LEU A 16 18.25 -22.07 13.98
CA LEU A 16 19.68 -22.27 14.22
C LEU A 16 20.20 -23.50 13.48
N THR A 17 19.41 -24.59 13.40
CA THR A 17 19.73 -25.81 12.67
C THR A 17 19.76 -25.58 11.15
N LEU A 18 18.88 -24.74 10.63
CA LEU A 18 18.89 -24.36 9.22
C LEU A 18 20.12 -23.53 8.84
N LEU A 19 20.58 -22.65 9.72
CA LEU A 19 21.79 -21.86 9.52
C LEU A 19 23.06 -22.73 9.52
N THR A 20 23.10 -23.76 10.35
CA THR A 20 24.22 -24.70 10.36
C THR A 20 24.23 -25.67 9.16
N ALA A 21 23.07 -26.06 8.65
CA ALA A 21 22.92 -26.87 7.45
C ALA A 21 23.29 -26.09 6.16
N ALA A 22 23.21 -24.77 6.18
CA ALA A 22 23.63 -23.93 5.07
C ALA A 22 25.14 -23.66 4.98
N GLY A 23 25.97 -24.34 5.81
CA GLY A 23 27.43 -24.23 5.76
C GLY A 23 28.02 -22.99 6.42
N LEU A 24 27.19 -22.21 7.15
CA LEU A 24 27.65 -21.07 7.92
C LEU A 24 28.02 -21.53 9.33
N GLY A 25 29.25 -21.91 9.52
CA GLY A 25 29.80 -22.47 10.79
C GLY A 25 29.97 -21.34 11.83
N VAL A 26 28.95 -21.05 12.59
CA VAL A 26 29.03 -20.19 13.77
C VAL A 26 28.61 -20.96 15.00
N THR A 27 29.56 -21.26 15.87
CA THR A 27 29.32 -21.80 17.20
C THR A 27 29.19 -20.66 18.20
N VAL A 28 27.96 -20.40 18.65
CA VAL A 28 27.73 -19.48 19.77
C VAL A 28 27.72 -20.24 21.07
N LYS A 29 28.61 -19.88 21.98
CA LYS A 29 28.59 -20.32 23.38
C LYS A 29 27.60 -19.42 24.13
N ALA A 30 26.58 -20.01 24.70
CA ALA A 30 25.72 -19.33 25.66
C ALA A 30 26.33 -19.41 27.05
N GLU A 31 26.59 -18.28 27.68
CA GLU A 31 26.81 -18.19 29.14
C GLU A 31 25.55 -17.59 29.77
N GLU A 32 24.95 -18.37 30.65
CA GLU A 32 23.87 -17.91 31.53
C GLU A 32 24.47 -17.12 32.69
N THR A 33 24.02 -15.92 32.94
CA THR A 33 24.16 -15.29 34.25
C THR A 33 22.83 -14.69 34.70
N VAL A 34 22.26 -15.33 35.69
CA VAL A 34 21.09 -14.89 36.47
C VAL A 34 21.53 -13.92 37.53
N THR A 35 20.94 -12.72 37.59
CA THR A 35 20.83 -12.00 38.87
C THR A 35 19.52 -11.21 38.93
N SER A 36 18.72 -11.62 39.89
CA SER A 36 17.53 -10.94 40.39
C SER A 36 17.87 -9.76 41.30
N SER A 37 17.12 -8.67 41.21
CA SER A 37 16.76 -7.95 42.45
C SER A 37 15.62 -6.93 42.22
N SER A 38 14.80 -6.92 43.17
CA SER A 38 13.49 -6.37 43.46
C SER A 38 13.41 -4.85 43.62
N VAL A 39 12.27 -4.31 43.12
CA VAL A 39 11.28 -3.39 43.76
C VAL A 39 11.75 -2.24 44.61
N THR A 40 11.36 -1.01 44.33
CA THR A 40 10.49 -0.19 45.25
C THR A 40 9.92 1.03 44.50
N SER A 41 8.62 1.21 44.70
CA SER A 41 7.79 2.36 44.30
C SER A 41 8.03 3.61 45.11
N ALA A 42 7.93 4.78 44.54
CA ALA A 42 7.52 6.01 45.25
C ALA A 42 6.84 6.99 44.26
N GLN A 43 5.59 7.25 44.53
CA GLN A 43 4.81 8.40 44.04
C GLN A 43 5.34 9.69 44.67
N THR A 44 5.35 10.79 43.88
CA THR A 44 4.95 12.11 44.40
C THR A 44 4.57 13.09 43.31
N SER A 45 3.52 13.77 43.54
CA SER A 45 2.64 14.70 42.92
C SER A 45 3.20 16.03 42.42
N LEU A 46 2.54 16.50 41.35
CA LEU A 46 1.99 17.85 41.05
C LEU A 46 2.80 19.12 41.34
N SER A 47 2.95 19.96 40.33
CA SER A 47 2.40 21.33 40.37
C SER A 47 2.37 22.00 39.01
N GLN A 48 1.22 22.57 38.70
CA GLN A 48 0.94 23.50 37.59
C GLN A 48 1.58 24.87 37.87
N THR A 49 2.01 25.54 36.79
CA THR A 49 1.94 27.03 36.78
C THR A 49 1.80 27.50 35.31
N SER A 50 0.83 28.36 35.15
CA SER A 50 0.34 29.06 33.96
C SER A 50 1.06 30.39 33.73
N VAL A 51 0.71 30.99 32.51
CA VAL A 51 0.79 32.44 32.12
C VAL A 51 2.07 32.79 31.33
N SER A 52 2.05 33.51 30.23
CA SER A 52 1.09 34.44 29.58
C SER A 52 1.60 34.81 28.17
N GLU A 53 0.67 35.27 27.36
CA GLU A 53 0.80 35.90 26.06
C GLU A 53 1.75 37.15 26.02
N ALA A 54 2.35 37.34 24.85
CA ALA A 54 2.60 38.71 24.36
C ALA A 54 2.69 38.74 22.84
N THR A 55 1.72 39.39 22.26
CA THR A 55 1.63 39.94 20.91
C THR A 55 2.61 41.06 20.64
N SER A 56 3.17 41.13 19.42
CA SER A 56 3.35 42.43 18.75
C SER A 56 3.51 42.29 17.24
N SER A 57 2.72 43.05 16.57
CA SER A 57 2.61 43.37 15.15
C SER A 57 3.65 44.41 14.72
N ALA A 58 3.96 44.42 13.43
CA ALA A 58 4.02 45.59 12.53
C ALA A 58 4.89 45.32 11.30
N THR A 59 4.32 45.35 10.17
CA THR A 59 4.10 46.36 9.13
C THR A 59 5.14 46.46 8.04
N ALA A 60 4.63 46.31 6.88
CA ALA A 60 5.04 46.50 5.51
C ALA A 60 5.94 47.71 5.19
N SER A 61 6.69 47.55 4.08
CA SER A 61 6.66 48.55 2.99
C SER A 61 7.28 47.98 1.71
N ALA A 62 6.59 48.19 0.63
CA ALA A 62 6.98 48.00 -0.75
C ALA A 62 7.86 49.19 -1.26
N GLU A 63 8.63 48.94 -2.27
CA GLU A 63 8.72 49.81 -3.44
C GLU A 63 9.54 49.23 -4.60
N THR A 64 8.96 49.34 -5.74
CA THR A 64 9.25 49.22 -7.16
C THR A 64 10.46 49.98 -7.65
N THR A 65 11.08 49.49 -8.75
CA THR A 65 11.28 50.09 -10.09
C THR A 65 12.31 49.29 -10.90
N ALA A 66 11.94 48.75 -12.01
CA ALA A 66 11.88 49.19 -13.41
C ALA A 66 13.21 49.01 -14.19
N ALA A 67 13.14 48.14 -15.13
CA ALA A 67 13.62 48.02 -16.51
C ALA A 67 14.74 48.95 -17.04
N THR A 68 15.69 48.35 -17.80
CA THR A 68 15.84 48.68 -19.25
C THR A 68 16.78 47.72 -19.99
N ASP A 69 16.39 47.50 -21.22
CA ASP A 69 17.05 46.80 -22.33
C ASP A 69 18.47 47.36 -22.68
N THR A 70 19.33 46.56 -23.31
CA THR A 70 19.69 46.66 -24.74
C THR A 70 20.86 45.77 -25.19
N HIS A 71 20.58 44.98 -26.26
CA HIS A 71 21.37 44.69 -27.47
C HIS A 71 22.85 44.26 -27.48
N VAL A 72 23.07 43.09 -27.99
CA VAL A 72 23.78 42.65 -29.23
C VAL A 72 25.21 43.22 -29.48
N ALA A 73 26.19 42.32 -29.63
CA ALA A 73 27.01 42.19 -30.82
C ALA A 73 27.98 41.01 -30.77
N THR A 74 27.95 40.23 -31.81
CA THR A 74 28.94 39.29 -32.30
C THR A 74 30.26 39.94 -32.58
N ASP A 75 31.40 39.27 -32.29
CA ASP A 75 32.43 39.14 -33.27
C ASP A 75 33.42 37.99 -32.98
N SER A 76 33.78 37.37 -34.09
CA SER A 76 34.78 36.32 -34.24
C SER A 76 36.14 36.93 -34.48
N ALA A 77 37.19 36.39 -33.87
CA ALA A 77 38.50 36.45 -34.47
C ALA A 77 39.51 35.42 -33.88
N SER A 78 40.06 34.71 -34.72
CA SER A 78 41.06 33.71 -34.86
C SER A 78 42.41 33.97 -34.21
N LEU A 79 43.08 32.87 -33.77
CA LEU A 79 44.46 32.42 -33.94
C LEU A 79 45.60 33.37 -33.56
N GLU A 80 46.40 32.95 -32.59
CA GLU A 80 47.82 32.72 -32.84
C GLU A 80 48.49 31.83 -31.75
N SER A 81 49.28 30.90 -32.21
CA SER A 81 50.06 29.91 -31.49
C SER A 81 51.47 30.40 -31.16
N ALA A 82 52.01 30.02 -29.99
CA ALA A 82 53.42 29.60 -29.78
C ALA A 82 53.77 29.51 -28.28
N PRO A 83 54.85 28.90 -27.81
CA PRO A 83 55.00 27.48 -27.72
C PRO A 83 55.15 26.98 -26.24
N ALA A 84 55.11 25.69 -26.12
CA ALA A 84 55.22 24.89 -24.91
C ALA A 84 56.51 25.08 -24.11
N THR A 85 56.35 25.09 -22.78
CA THR A 85 57.35 24.56 -21.87
C THR A 85 56.69 23.45 -21.05
N ALA A 86 57.11 22.24 -21.32
CA ALA A 86 56.66 21.04 -20.61
C ALA A 86 57.16 21.08 -19.17
N ALA A 87 56.23 21.16 -18.21
CA ALA A 87 56.43 20.61 -16.89
C ALA A 87 55.47 19.46 -16.73
N SER A 88 56.02 18.28 -16.87
CA SER A 88 55.40 17.01 -16.56
C SER A 88 55.05 16.98 -15.07
N LEU A 89 53.77 17.13 -14.74
CA LEU A 89 53.21 16.62 -13.52
C LEU A 89 52.14 15.63 -13.92
N THR A 90 52.59 14.41 -14.14
CA THR A 90 51.70 13.25 -14.18
C THR A 90 51.27 12.96 -12.76
N GLU A 91 50.27 13.65 -12.25
CA GLU A 91 49.46 13.11 -11.19
C GLU A 91 48.41 12.20 -11.82
N THR A 92 48.80 10.95 -12.00
CA THR A 92 47.84 9.85 -12.08
C THR A 92 47.22 9.72 -10.69
N ASN A 93 46.12 10.47 -10.45
CA ASN A 93 45.28 10.27 -9.30
C ASN A 93 44.48 8.98 -9.51
N THR A 94 45.17 7.84 -9.37
CA THR A 94 44.48 6.56 -9.12
C THR A 94 43.95 6.67 -7.69
N ASN A 95 42.65 6.98 -7.53
CA ASN A 95 41.95 6.81 -6.26
C ASN A 95 41.99 5.32 -5.87
N GLN A 96 43.10 4.87 -5.30
CA GLN A 96 43.17 3.56 -4.70
C GLN A 96 42.34 3.56 -3.43
N VAL A 97 41.36 2.66 -3.34
CA VAL A 97 40.60 2.40 -2.11
C VAL A 97 41.58 2.02 -1.01
N GLN A 98 41.59 2.78 0.06
CA GLN A 98 42.50 2.58 1.17
C GLN A 98 41.82 1.86 2.32
N ALA A 99 42.61 1.14 3.13
CA ALA A 99 42.10 0.57 4.38
C ALA A 99 41.82 1.72 5.38
N PRO A 100 40.74 1.66 6.14
CA PRO A 100 40.47 2.67 7.15
C PRO A 100 41.48 2.62 8.28
N VAL A 101 41.76 3.77 8.91
CA VAL A 101 42.66 3.91 10.04
C VAL A 101 41.92 4.37 11.29
N GLU A 102 42.47 4.04 12.46
CA GLU A 102 41.87 4.40 13.75
C GLU A 102 41.57 5.90 13.86
N GLY A 103 40.32 6.22 14.26
CA GLY A 103 39.80 7.59 14.35
C GLY A 103 39.38 8.21 13.02
N GLN A 104 39.40 7.48 11.90
CA GLN A 104 38.90 7.98 10.61
C GLN A 104 37.35 8.06 10.63
N THR A 105 36.83 9.13 10.05
CA THR A 105 35.36 9.36 9.97
C THR A 105 34.87 9.23 8.54
N LEU A 106 33.61 8.87 8.40
CA LEU A 106 32.91 8.74 7.13
C LEU A 106 31.42 9.11 7.30
N ASP A 107 30.94 10.05 6.48
CA ASP A 107 29.53 10.42 6.46
C ASP A 107 28.81 9.66 5.36
N VAL A 108 27.77 8.89 5.71
CA VAL A 108 26.99 8.05 4.80
C VAL A 108 25.52 8.44 4.90
N ARG A 109 24.85 8.59 3.76
CA ARG A 109 23.42 8.90 3.64
C ARG A 109 22.68 7.70 3.10
N ILE A 110 21.65 7.24 3.82
CA ILE A 110 20.69 6.24 3.36
C ILE A 110 19.44 6.97 2.88
N LEU A 111 19.03 6.70 1.66
CA LEU A 111 17.77 7.18 1.08
C LEU A 111 16.81 6.01 0.95
N GLY A 112 15.58 6.16 1.45
CA GLY A 112 14.56 5.11 1.44
C GLY A 112 13.25 5.57 0.84
N THR A 113 12.69 4.75 -0.07
CA THR A 113 11.30 4.80 -0.50
C THR A 113 10.54 3.61 0.09
N THR A 114 9.22 3.72 0.20
CA THR A 114 8.33 2.67 0.69
C THR A 114 6.95 2.84 0.07
N ASP A 115 6.19 1.75 -0.02
CA ASP A 115 4.77 1.78 -0.36
C ASP A 115 4.48 2.59 -1.65
N LEU A 116 5.30 2.39 -2.68
CA LEU A 116 5.15 3.09 -3.97
C LEU A 116 3.87 2.69 -4.70
N HIS A 117 3.37 1.47 -4.48
CA HIS A 117 2.10 0.98 -4.99
C HIS A 117 1.86 1.31 -6.47
N THR A 118 2.87 1.08 -7.31
CA THR A 118 2.86 1.39 -8.74
C THR A 118 2.55 2.86 -9.10
N ASN A 119 2.71 3.80 -8.15
CA ASN A 119 2.67 5.23 -8.45
C ASN A 119 3.99 5.65 -9.10
N LEU A 120 4.17 5.25 -10.35
CA LEU A 120 5.39 5.49 -11.12
C LEU A 120 5.51 6.94 -11.59
N VAL A 121 4.37 7.49 -12.05
CA VAL A 121 4.27 8.87 -12.55
C VAL A 121 3.34 9.69 -11.65
N ASN A 122 3.42 11.01 -11.77
CA ASN A 122 2.55 11.96 -11.08
C ASN A 122 1.13 12.01 -11.70
N TYR A 123 0.44 10.86 -11.65
CA TYR A 123 -0.88 10.70 -12.25
C TYR A 123 -1.80 9.80 -11.42
N ASP A 124 -2.98 10.31 -11.10
CA ASP A 124 -4.05 9.55 -10.46
C ASP A 124 -4.92 8.89 -11.54
N TYR A 125 -4.74 7.60 -11.74
CA TYR A 125 -5.50 6.82 -12.72
C TYR A 125 -6.98 6.67 -12.37
N TYR A 126 -7.34 6.80 -11.10
CA TYR A 126 -8.72 6.70 -10.65
C TYR A 126 -9.50 7.97 -10.95
N GLN A 127 -8.84 9.13 -10.80
CA GLN A 127 -9.40 10.41 -11.19
C GLN A 127 -9.11 10.77 -12.66
N ASP A 128 -8.29 9.95 -13.34
CA ASP A 128 -7.87 10.15 -14.73
C ASP A 128 -7.29 11.55 -14.97
N LYS A 129 -6.40 11.98 -14.06
CA LYS A 129 -5.76 13.31 -14.13
C LYS A 129 -4.38 13.32 -13.47
N ALA A 130 -3.56 14.32 -13.83
CA ALA A 130 -2.29 14.57 -13.17
C ALA A 130 -2.49 14.85 -11.66
N SER A 131 -1.53 14.37 -10.85
CA SER A 131 -1.47 14.59 -9.41
C SER A 131 -0.04 14.92 -9.01
N GLU A 132 0.19 16.13 -8.54
CA GLU A 132 1.54 16.57 -8.14
C GLU A 132 1.94 16.12 -6.74
N LYS A 133 1.09 15.34 -6.07
CA LYS A 133 1.29 14.86 -4.69
C LYS A 133 1.93 13.48 -4.62
N ILE A 134 2.03 12.76 -5.72
CA ILE A 134 2.42 11.34 -5.78
C ILE A 134 3.36 11.07 -6.95
N GLY A 135 4.02 9.93 -6.90
CA GLY A 135 4.75 9.36 -8.02
C GLY A 135 6.26 9.31 -7.85
N LEU A 136 6.86 8.15 -8.14
CA LEU A 136 8.31 7.97 -8.11
C LEU A 136 9.04 9.02 -8.97
N ALA A 137 8.43 9.47 -10.06
CA ALA A 137 8.96 10.55 -10.89
C ALA A 137 9.12 11.88 -10.13
N LYS A 138 8.30 12.13 -9.12
CA LYS A 138 8.42 13.29 -8.22
C LYS A 138 9.48 13.03 -7.15
N THR A 139 9.46 11.86 -6.54
CA THR A 139 10.43 11.48 -5.50
C THR A 139 11.84 11.44 -6.05
N ALA A 140 12.02 11.09 -7.33
CA ALA A 140 13.33 11.09 -8.01
C ALA A 140 14.00 12.48 -8.04
N ILE A 141 13.23 13.56 -8.03
CA ILE A 141 13.76 14.91 -7.87
C ILE A 141 14.39 15.08 -6.48
N LEU A 142 13.72 14.61 -5.42
CA LEU A 142 14.25 14.64 -4.06
C LEU A 142 15.49 13.75 -3.91
N ILE A 143 15.48 12.56 -4.54
CA ILE A 143 16.65 11.66 -4.59
C ILE A 143 17.84 12.37 -5.24
N SER A 144 17.63 13.06 -6.36
CA SER A 144 18.68 13.81 -7.05
C SER A 144 19.26 14.94 -6.19
N GLN A 145 18.40 15.68 -5.50
CA GLN A 145 18.79 16.74 -4.56
C GLN A 145 19.60 16.17 -3.38
N ALA A 146 19.11 15.11 -2.76
CA ALA A 146 19.79 14.46 -1.63
C ALA A 146 21.16 13.88 -2.01
N LYS A 147 21.29 13.33 -3.24
CA LYS A 147 22.58 12.88 -3.80
C LYS A 147 23.55 14.04 -4.09
N ALA A 148 23.03 15.21 -4.42
CA ALA A 148 23.86 16.40 -4.63
C ALA A 148 24.37 16.98 -3.29
N GLU A 149 23.63 16.83 -2.21
CA GLU A 149 24.03 17.27 -0.86
C GLU A 149 25.10 16.35 -0.24
N ASN A 150 24.99 15.04 -0.43
CA ASN A 150 25.95 14.04 0.00
C ASN A 150 26.08 12.95 -1.07
N SER A 151 27.28 12.78 -1.62
CA SER A 151 27.54 11.79 -2.67
C SER A 151 27.72 10.35 -2.13
N ASN A 152 27.92 10.19 -0.82
CA ASN A 152 28.06 8.89 -0.16
C ASN A 152 26.68 8.28 0.15
N VAL A 153 25.99 7.78 -0.86
CA VAL A 153 24.59 7.37 -0.78
C VAL A 153 24.42 5.87 -0.92
N ILE A 154 23.53 5.31 -0.09
CA ILE A 154 22.82 4.04 -0.28
C ILE A 154 21.36 4.38 -0.56
N LEU A 155 20.79 3.83 -1.63
CA LEU A 155 19.40 4.08 -2.03
C LEU A 155 18.64 2.77 -2.04
N VAL A 156 17.54 2.67 -1.27
CA VAL A 156 16.79 1.43 -1.06
C VAL A 156 15.28 1.65 -1.18
N ASP A 157 14.56 0.57 -1.54
CA ASP A 157 13.09 0.55 -1.54
C ASP A 157 12.58 -0.51 -0.55
N ASN A 158 11.59 -0.13 0.23
CA ASN A 158 11.07 -0.95 1.33
C ASN A 158 9.82 -1.77 0.95
N GLY A 159 9.58 -2.04 -0.34
CA GLY A 159 8.51 -2.93 -0.79
C GLY A 159 7.16 -2.24 -1.02
N ASP A 160 6.14 -3.05 -1.31
CA ASP A 160 4.84 -2.65 -1.83
C ASP A 160 4.98 -1.84 -3.14
N THR A 161 5.72 -2.42 -4.08
CA THR A 161 6.17 -1.75 -5.30
C THR A 161 5.28 -2.08 -6.50
N ILE A 162 4.79 -3.34 -6.64
CA ILE A 162 4.20 -3.83 -7.90
C ILE A 162 2.67 -3.86 -7.95
N GLN A 163 1.99 -3.57 -6.86
CA GLN A 163 0.53 -3.56 -6.76
C GLN A 163 0.04 -2.23 -6.15
N GLY A 164 -1.16 -1.76 -6.52
CA GLY A 164 -1.86 -0.65 -5.86
C GLY A 164 -2.58 0.31 -6.81
N THR A 165 -2.08 0.58 -8.01
CA THR A 165 -2.78 1.38 -9.01
C THR A 165 -3.24 0.53 -10.20
N PRO A 166 -4.12 1.07 -11.07
CA PRO A 166 -4.46 0.41 -12.34
C PRO A 166 -3.26 0.04 -13.22
N LEU A 167 -2.08 0.69 -13.05
CA LEU A 167 -0.86 0.31 -13.75
C LEU A 167 -0.37 -1.06 -13.28
N GLY A 168 -0.42 -1.34 -11.96
CA GLY A 168 -0.09 -2.65 -11.41
C GLY A 168 -1.02 -3.74 -11.95
N THR A 169 -2.33 -3.52 -11.88
CA THR A 169 -3.35 -4.43 -12.44
C THR A 169 -3.13 -4.64 -13.94
N TYR A 170 -2.84 -3.56 -14.69
CA TYR A 170 -2.57 -3.66 -16.13
C TYR A 170 -1.36 -4.55 -16.40
N LYS A 171 -0.24 -4.34 -15.72
CA LYS A 171 1.02 -5.09 -15.93
C LYS A 171 1.03 -6.48 -15.30
N ALA A 172 0.10 -6.79 -14.40
CA ALA A 172 -0.02 -8.12 -13.83
C ALA A 172 -1.06 -9.01 -14.56
N ILE A 173 -2.20 -8.42 -14.99
CA ILE A 173 -3.36 -9.19 -15.47
C ILE A 173 -3.66 -8.93 -16.94
N VAL A 174 -3.61 -7.67 -17.40
CA VAL A 174 -4.03 -7.30 -18.76
C VAL A 174 -2.90 -7.48 -19.76
N ASP A 175 -1.70 -7.04 -19.43
CA ASP A 175 -0.47 -7.14 -20.21
C ASP A 175 0.68 -7.59 -19.30
N PRO A 176 0.63 -8.84 -18.78
CA PRO A 176 1.62 -9.34 -17.83
C PRO A 176 3.02 -9.28 -18.41
N VAL A 177 4.00 -8.88 -17.55
CA VAL A 177 5.40 -8.88 -17.95
C VAL A 177 5.83 -10.25 -18.48
N ASP A 178 6.46 -10.29 -19.64
CA ASP A 178 7.00 -11.51 -20.24
C ASP A 178 8.41 -11.83 -19.68
N VAL A 179 8.92 -13.01 -19.99
CA VAL A 179 10.30 -13.40 -19.63
C VAL A 179 11.28 -12.46 -20.33
N GLY A 180 12.14 -11.81 -19.57
CA GLY A 180 13.13 -10.83 -20.03
C GLY A 180 12.58 -9.41 -20.16
N GLU A 181 11.29 -9.17 -19.94
CA GLU A 181 10.68 -7.84 -19.86
C GLU A 181 10.75 -7.34 -18.41
N LYS A 182 11.30 -6.15 -18.19
CA LYS A 182 11.32 -5.55 -16.86
C LYS A 182 9.97 -4.94 -16.51
N HIS A 183 9.52 -5.16 -15.27
CA HIS A 183 8.39 -4.40 -14.73
C HIS A 183 8.75 -2.91 -14.69
N PRO A 184 7.87 -1.97 -15.12
CA PRO A 184 8.23 -0.56 -15.26
C PRO A 184 8.67 0.09 -13.93
N MET A 185 8.13 -0.35 -12.79
CA MET A 185 8.63 0.11 -11.47
C MET A 185 10.09 -0.27 -11.27
N TYR A 186 10.44 -1.55 -11.42
CA TYR A 186 11.83 -2.02 -11.25
C TYR A 186 12.78 -1.43 -12.29
N ALA A 187 12.32 -1.19 -13.52
CA ALA A 187 13.11 -0.50 -14.53
C ALA A 187 13.45 0.95 -14.10
N ALA A 188 12.51 1.64 -13.45
CA ALA A 188 12.74 2.97 -12.92
C ALA A 188 13.65 2.96 -11.69
N LEU A 189 13.45 2.02 -10.74
CA LEU A 189 14.34 1.87 -9.59
C LEU A 189 15.78 1.60 -10.02
N GLU A 190 16.00 0.69 -10.98
CA GLU A 190 17.36 0.44 -11.53
C GLU A 190 17.94 1.70 -12.18
N ALA A 191 17.17 2.43 -12.98
CA ALA A 191 17.64 3.64 -13.66
C ALA A 191 17.99 4.77 -12.67
N LEU A 192 17.30 4.86 -11.53
CA LEU A 192 17.60 5.78 -10.45
C LEU A 192 18.80 5.35 -9.60
N GLY A 193 19.29 4.11 -9.79
CA GLY A 193 20.44 3.54 -9.09
C GLY A 193 20.13 3.11 -7.67
N PHE A 194 19.00 2.44 -7.46
CA PHE A 194 18.72 1.75 -6.22
C PHE A 194 19.72 0.61 -6.01
N ASP A 195 20.08 0.34 -4.75
CA ASP A 195 21.09 -0.64 -4.36
C ASP A 195 20.48 -1.95 -3.88
N ALA A 196 19.30 -1.91 -3.28
CA ALA A 196 18.52 -3.07 -2.84
C ALA A 196 17.03 -2.71 -2.67
N VAL A 197 16.20 -3.76 -2.67
CA VAL A 197 14.78 -3.68 -2.35
C VAL A 197 14.40 -4.78 -1.37
N THR A 198 13.34 -4.58 -0.57
CA THR A 198 12.66 -5.69 0.12
C THR A 198 11.31 -5.97 -0.53
N LEU A 199 10.58 -6.93 0.01
CA LEU A 199 9.22 -7.27 -0.40
C LEU A 199 8.25 -6.80 0.67
N GLY A 200 7.17 -6.14 0.25
CA GLY A 200 6.03 -5.89 1.11
C GLY A 200 4.95 -6.96 0.94
N ASN A 201 3.81 -6.77 1.58
CA ASN A 201 2.70 -7.70 1.49
C ASN A 201 2.03 -7.69 0.11
N HIS A 202 2.00 -6.54 -0.55
CA HIS A 202 1.38 -6.40 -1.86
C HIS A 202 2.21 -6.99 -3.01
N GLU A 203 3.46 -7.39 -2.80
CA GLU A 203 4.20 -8.20 -3.76
C GLU A 203 3.58 -9.58 -3.99
N PHE A 204 2.82 -10.11 -3.03
CA PHE A 204 2.23 -11.45 -3.09
C PHE A 204 0.83 -11.51 -3.73
N ASN A 205 0.17 -10.37 -3.95
CA ASN A 205 -1.22 -10.32 -4.41
C ASN A 205 -1.43 -10.97 -5.78
N TYR A 206 -0.47 -10.87 -6.70
CA TYR A 206 -0.55 -11.51 -8.02
C TYR A 206 0.06 -12.91 -8.05
N GLY A 207 0.39 -13.47 -6.88
CA GLY A 207 0.92 -14.81 -6.70
C GLY A 207 2.43 -14.94 -6.91
N LEU A 208 2.98 -16.03 -6.37
CA LEU A 208 4.43 -16.28 -6.36
C LEU A 208 5.06 -16.39 -7.74
N ASP A 209 4.34 -16.91 -8.73
CA ASP A 209 4.88 -17.11 -10.09
C ASP A 209 5.09 -15.77 -10.80
N TYR A 210 4.15 -14.83 -10.60
CA TYR A 210 4.29 -13.47 -11.11
C TYR A 210 5.43 -12.73 -10.41
N LEU A 211 5.46 -12.75 -9.08
CA LEU A 211 6.52 -12.13 -8.28
C LEU A 211 7.90 -12.65 -8.69
N LYS A 212 8.10 -13.98 -8.74
CA LYS A 212 9.36 -14.58 -9.17
C LYS A 212 9.78 -14.15 -10.56
N LYS A 213 8.83 -14.01 -11.49
CA LYS A 213 9.11 -13.53 -12.86
C LYS A 213 9.56 -12.07 -12.85
N VAL A 214 8.88 -11.20 -12.12
CA VAL A 214 9.27 -9.78 -11.98
C VAL A 214 10.68 -9.67 -11.41
N LEU A 215 10.98 -10.39 -10.33
CA LEU A 215 12.29 -10.36 -9.67
C LEU A 215 13.39 -10.94 -10.57
N ALA A 216 13.13 -12.00 -11.33
CA ALA A 216 14.11 -12.60 -12.23
C ALA A 216 14.48 -11.71 -13.43
N ASN A 217 13.63 -10.77 -13.78
CA ASN A 217 13.84 -9.89 -14.93
C ASN A 217 14.58 -8.58 -14.58
N ASN A 218 14.95 -8.37 -13.33
CA ASN A 218 15.69 -7.19 -12.87
C ASN A 218 17.04 -7.55 -12.25
N GLN A 219 17.88 -6.55 -11.97
CA GLN A 219 19.23 -6.74 -11.40
C GLN A 219 19.30 -6.31 -9.93
N LEU A 220 18.25 -5.70 -9.38
CA LEU A 220 18.23 -5.25 -8.00
C LEU A 220 18.14 -6.45 -7.06
N PRO A 221 19.01 -6.55 -6.06
CA PRO A 221 18.88 -7.58 -5.03
C PRO A 221 17.61 -7.36 -4.21
N ALA A 222 16.67 -8.29 -4.32
CA ALA A 222 15.52 -8.36 -3.41
C ALA A 222 15.91 -9.21 -2.19
N VAL A 223 15.69 -8.67 -0.99
CA VAL A 223 16.01 -9.33 0.28
C VAL A 223 14.75 -9.58 1.11
N ASN A 224 14.64 -10.77 1.70
CA ASN A 224 13.59 -11.08 2.67
C ASN A 224 14.03 -12.25 3.55
N ALA A 225 14.05 -12.04 4.87
CA ALA A 225 14.60 -12.99 5.85
C ALA A 225 13.55 -13.83 6.58
N ASN A 226 12.25 -13.62 6.31
CA ASN A 226 11.22 -14.32 7.06
C ASN A 226 10.27 -15.18 6.23
N VAL A 227 10.36 -15.17 4.89
CA VAL A 227 9.54 -16.03 4.04
C VAL A 227 10.33 -17.26 3.61
N LEU A 228 9.82 -18.45 3.99
CA LEU A 228 10.41 -19.75 3.68
C LEU A 228 9.53 -20.54 2.72
N ASP A 229 10.14 -21.32 1.85
CA ASP A 229 9.44 -22.36 1.10
C ASP A 229 9.02 -23.49 2.06
N THR A 230 7.72 -23.79 2.11
CA THR A 230 7.17 -24.77 3.08
C THR A 230 7.73 -26.18 2.87
N GLN A 231 8.02 -26.57 1.62
CA GLN A 231 8.46 -27.93 1.32
C GLN A 231 9.93 -28.16 1.69
N SER A 232 10.80 -27.23 1.36
CA SER A 232 12.24 -27.33 1.63
C SER A 232 12.64 -26.77 3.00
N GLY A 233 11.85 -25.88 3.58
CA GLY A 233 12.18 -25.13 4.79
C GLY A 233 13.31 -24.11 4.58
N THR A 234 13.69 -23.81 3.34
CA THR A 234 14.73 -22.83 3.02
C THR A 234 14.13 -21.45 2.72
N PHE A 235 14.94 -20.40 2.83
CA PHE A 235 14.51 -19.06 2.45
C PHE A 235 14.05 -19.05 0.98
N LEU A 236 12.89 -18.46 0.73
CA LEU A 236 12.33 -18.36 -0.62
C LEU A 236 13.03 -17.26 -1.44
N PHE A 237 13.53 -16.24 -0.78
CA PHE A 237 14.29 -15.12 -1.33
C PHE A 237 15.66 -15.01 -0.65
N ASN A 238 16.53 -14.15 -1.13
CA ASN A 238 17.80 -13.90 -0.44
C ASN A 238 17.53 -13.31 0.95
N PRO A 239 17.99 -13.95 2.05
CA PRO A 239 17.68 -13.43 3.38
C PRO A 239 18.42 -12.12 3.69
N TYR A 240 19.56 -11.87 3.03
CA TYR A 240 20.32 -10.64 3.14
C TYR A 240 21.22 -10.43 1.93
N LYS A 241 21.76 -9.22 1.79
CA LYS A 241 22.80 -8.87 0.82
C LYS A 241 23.90 -8.05 1.50
N ILE A 242 25.17 -8.38 1.25
CA ILE A 242 26.27 -7.46 1.55
C ILE A 242 26.50 -6.59 0.31
N ILE A 243 26.36 -5.29 0.47
CA ILE A 243 26.61 -4.29 -0.57
C ILE A 243 27.94 -3.58 -0.24
N THR A 244 28.94 -3.81 -1.06
CA THR A 244 30.23 -3.13 -0.92
C THR A 244 30.24 -1.88 -1.79
N LYS A 245 30.40 -0.71 -1.20
CA LYS A 245 30.50 0.57 -1.91
C LYS A 245 31.75 1.31 -1.51
N THR A 246 32.25 2.12 -2.45
CA THR A 246 33.36 3.05 -2.19
C THR A 246 32.78 4.42 -1.90
N PHE A 247 33.13 4.97 -0.76
CA PHE A 247 32.73 6.27 -0.30
C PHE A 247 33.97 7.18 -0.15
N THR A 248 33.72 8.47 -0.07
CA THR A 248 34.80 9.47 0.08
C THR A 248 34.68 10.08 1.46
N ASP A 249 35.79 10.03 2.22
CA ASP A 249 35.86 10.67 3.54
C ASP A 249 35.94 12.21 3.41
N PRO A 250 35.82 12.99 4.51
CA PRO A 250 35.92 14.45 4.50
C PRO A 250 37.26 14.98 4.02
N LYS A 251 38.31 14.13 3.92
CA LYS A 251 39.63 14.47 3.41
C LYS A 251 39.82 14.12 1.93
N GLY A 252 38.80 13.61 1.28
CA GLY A 252 38.82 13.17 -0.12
C GLY A 252 39.43 11.80 -0.36
N GLN A 253 39.59 10.97 0.68
CA GLN A 253 40.09 9.61 0.60
C GLN A 253 38.98 8.61 0.27
N ALA A 254 39.26 7.72 -0.68
CA ALA A 254 38.32 6.65 -1.05
C ALA A 254 38.44 5.47 -0.07
N LEU A 255 37.33 5.09 0.54
CA LEU A 255 37.18 4.04 1.53
C LEU A 255 36.08 3.05 1.10
N SER A 256 36.29 1.78 1.35
CA SER A 256 35.29 0.75 1.16
C SER A 256 34.48 0.55 2.43
N LEU A 257 33.14 0.46 2.28
CA LEU A 257 32.22 0.12 3.36
C LEU A 257 31.32 -1.02 2.91
N ASN A 258 31.12 -2.02 3.75
CA ASN A 258 30.23 -3.16 3.54
C ASN A 258 28.94 -2.95 4.31
N ILE A 259 27.85 -2.78 3.61
CA ILE A 259 26.51 -2.60 4.18
C ILE A 259 25.77 -3.92 4.09
N GLY A 260 25.42 -4.50 5.25
CA GLY A 260 24.51 -5.63 5.33
C GLY A 260 23.08 -5.16 5.26
N VAL A 261 22.36 -5.57 4.22
CA VAL A 261 20.95 -5.23 4.04
C VAL A 261 20.12 -6.49 4.16
N THR A 262 19.10 -6.47 5.03
CA THR A 262 18.09 -7.52 5.17
C THR A 262 16.68 -6.92 5.11
N GLY A 263 15.65 -7.75 4.95
CA GLY A 263 14.26 -7.27 4.90
C GLY A 263 13.29 -8.27 5.49
N ILE A 264 12.12 -7.79 5.88
CA ILE A 264 11.00 -8.60 6.40
C ILE A 264 9.66 -8.11 5.85
N VAL A 265 8.66 -8.97 5.96
CA VAL A 265 7.26 -8.70 5.66
C VAL A 265 6.38 -9.21 6.81
N PRO A 266 5.21 -8.62 7.09
CA PRO A 266 4.32 -9.08 8.15
C PRO A 266 3.93 -10.55 7.98
N PRO A 267 3.93 -11.36 9.05
CA PRO A 267 3.48 -12.75 8.98
C PRO A 267 2.03 -12.92 8.51
N GLN A 268 1.23 -11.87 8.60
CA GLN A 268 -0.18 -11.80 8.20
C GLN A 268 -0.41 -12.00 6.71
N ILE A 269 0.63 -11.93 5.85
CA ILE A 269 0.49 -12.29 4.43
C ILE A 269 -0.10 -13.68 4.22
N LEU A 270 0.10 -14.60 5.17
CA LEU A 270 -0.50 -15.95 5.13
C LEU A 270 -2.03 -15.91 5.23
N ASN A 271 -2.59 -14.84 5.79
CA ASN A 271 -4.02 -14.62 5.87
C ASN A 271 -4.51 -13.78 4.69
N TRP A 272 -3.82 -12.66 4.41
CA TRP A 272 -4.23 -11.71 3.37
C TRP A 272 -4.14 -12.29 1.96
N ASP A 273 -3.10 -13.12 1.71
CA ASP A 273 -2.87 -13.77 0.42
C ASP A 273 -3.00 -15.30 0.50
N LYS A 274 -3.91 -15.79 1.33
CA LYS A 274 -4.10 -17.22 1.58
C LYS A 274 -4.22 -18.01 0.27
N ALA A 275 -5.03 -17.56 -0.68
CA ALA A 275 -5.24 -18.23 -1.97
C ALA A 275 -3.92 -18.40 -2.76
N ASN A 276 -3.00 -17.46 -2.64
CA ASN A 276 -1.71 -17.48 -3.31
C ASN A 276 -0.64 -18.25 -2.55
N LEU A 277 -0.69 -18.30 -1.21
CA LEU A 277 0.42 -18.67 -0.33
C LEU A 277 0.20 -19.94 0.49
N GLU A 278 -1.07 -20.38 0.70
CA GLU A 278 -1.37 -21.55 1.55
C GLU A 278 -0.64 -22.80 1.06
N GLY A 279 0.09 -23.46 1.97
CA GLY A 279 0.87 -24.66 1.69
C GLY A 279 2.15 -24.46 0.85
N LYS A 280 2.41 -23.25 0.35
CA LYS A 280 3.60 -22.92 -0.45
C LYS A 280 4.67 -22.23 0.38
N VAL A 281 4.29 -21.34 1.30
CA VAL A 281 5.22 -20.61 2.13
C VAL A 281 4.90 -20.73 3.62
N THR A 282 5.94 -20.55 4.43
CA THR A 282 5.86 -20.37 5.88
C THR A 282 6.52 -19.04 6.20
N VAL A 283 5.92 -18.23 7.05
CA VAL A 283 6.48 -16.93 7.43
C VAL A 283 6.88 -16.97 8.90
N LEU A 284 8.13 -16.60 9.15
CA LEU A 284 8.66 -16.50 10.50
C LEU A 284 8.23 -15.20 11.16
N ASP A 285 8.30 -15.17 12.48
CA ASP A 285 8.20 -13.92 13.23
C ASP A 285 9.26 -12.93 12.75
N SER A 286 8.85 -11.69 12.52
CA SER A 286 9.67 -10.67 11.87
C SER A 286 10.87 -10.24 12.74
N VAL A 287 10.66 -10.06 14.05
CA VAL A 287 11.73 -9.66 14.99
C VAL A 287 12.76 -10.76 15.11
N GLN A 288 12.31 -12.00 15.35
CA GLN A 288 13.20 -13.16 15.48
C GLN A 288 14.00 -13.42 14.19
N ALA A 289 13.42 -13.16 13.03
CA ALA A 289 14.13 -13.30 11.76
C ALA A 289 15.27 -12.29 11.63
N VAL A 290 15.06 -11.02 12.01
CA VAL A 290 16.13 -10.01 12.00
C VAL A 290 17.17 -10.30 13.05
N GLU A 291 16.79 -10.63 14.28
CA GLU A 291 17.73 -11.06 15.34
C GLU A 291 18.67 -12.19 14.89
N ALA A 292 18.12 -13.15 14.13
CA ALA A 292 18.93 -14.25 13.59
C ALA A 292 19.86 -13.79 12.46
N MET A 293 19.49 -12.77 11.67
CA MET A 293 20.29 -12.31 10.52
C MET A 293 21.42 -11.37 10.90
N VAL A 294 21.28 -10.54 11.94
CA VAL A 294 22.31 -9.58 12.36
C VAL A 294 23.70 -10.25 12.55
N PRO A 295 23.84 -11.31 13.39
CA PRO A 295 25.14 -11.97 13.56
C PRO A 295 25.65 -12.65 12.28
N VAL A 296 24.75 -13.12 11.41
CA VAL A 296 25.13 -13.74 10.13
C VAL A 296 25.73 -12.71 9.19
N MET A 297 25.10 -11.53 9.06
CA MET A 297 25.62 -10.44 8.22
C MET A 297 26.94 -9.88 8.75
N LYS A 298 27.09 -9.73 10.08
CA LYS A 298 28.35 -9.33 10.70
C LYS A 298 29.46 -10.35 10.45
N ALA A 299 29.16 -11.65 10.56
CA ALA A 299 30.10 -12.72 10.23
C ALA A 299 30.46 -12.76 8.73
N ALA A 300 29.55 -12.34 7.86
CA ALA A 300 29.77 -12.19 6.42
C ALA A 300 30.56 -10.91 6.05
N GLY A 301 30.96 -10.10 7.04
CA GLY A 301 31.80 -8.91 6.87
C GLY A 301 31.04 -7.60 6.69
N ALA A 302 29.79 -7.50 7.12
CA ALA A 302 29.07 -6.25 7.17
C ALA A 302 29.68 -5.33 8.23
N ASP A 303 29.97 -4.10 7.83
CA ASP A 303 30.41 -3.01 8.72
C ASP A 303 29.21 -2.38 9.43
N ILE A 304 28.13 -2.12 8.70
CA ILE A 304 26.85 -1.61 9.21
C ILE A 304 25.69 -2.49 8.75
N ILE A 305 24.60 -2.51 9.53
CA ILE A 305 23.40 -3.28 9.27
C ILE A 305 22.22 -2.34 9.02
N LEU A 306 21.64 -2.42 7.83
CA LEU A 306 20.42 -1.75 7.42
C LEU A 306 19.28 -2.77 7.33
N VAL A 307 18.17 -2.50 8.02
CA VAL A 307 16.96 -3.32 7.95
C VAL A 307 15.89 -2.58 7.13
N LEU A 308 15.38 -3.24 6.11
CA LEU A 308 14.21 -2.85 5.35
C LEU A 308 13.00 -3.56 5.97
N SER A 309 12.37 -2.89 6.92
CA SER A 309 11.24 -3.45 7.66
C SER A 309 9.95 -3.07 6.96
N HIS A 310 9.44 -3.91 6.04
CA HIS A 310 8.10 -3.68 5.50
C HIS A 310 7.06 -4.04 6.55
N SER A 311 6.94 -3.17 7.56
CA SER A 311 6.10 -3.28 8.75
C SER A 311 5.98 -1.88 9.33
N GLY A 312 4.84 -1.53 9.92
CA GLY A 312 4.69 -0.27 10.64
C GLY A 312 5.56 -0.22 11.89
N ILE A 313 5.71 0.97 12.48
CA ILE A 313 6.49 1.13 13.70
C ILE A 313 5.88 0.34 14.87
N GLY A 314 4.54 0.26 14.98
CA GLY A 314 3.87 -0.45 16.06
C GLY A 314 3.87 0.33 17.37
N ASP A 315 3.97 -0.39 18.48
CA ASP A 315 4.03 0.16 19.84
C ASP A 315 5.27 -0.37 20.60
N ASP A 316 5.41 -0.06 21.88
CA ASP A 316 6.55 -0.43 22.72
C ASP A 316 6.40 -1.79 23.44
N GLN A 317 5.39 -2.58 23.06
CA GLN A 317 5.17 -3.94 23.57
C GLN A 317 5.44 -4.94 22.42
N TYR A 318 6.08 -6.05 22.72
CA TYR A 318 6.34 -7.08 21.73
C TYR A 318 5.41 -8.28 21.91
N ASP A 319 4.61 -8.54 20.89
CA ASP A 319 3.83 -9.76 20.74
C ASP A 319 4.33 -10.59 19.56
N VAL A 320 4.59 -11.89 19.80
CA VAL A 320 5.12 -12.79 18.76
C VAL A 320 4.13 -12.94 17.60
N GLY A 321 4.58 -12.67 16.39
CA GLY A 321 3.78 -12.71 15.18
C GLY A 321 3.01 -11.42 14.94
N GLU A 322 3.37 -10.34 15.59
CA GLU A 322 2.79 -9.02 15.42
C GLU A 322 3.01 -8.47 14.01
N GLU A 323 2.06 -7.65 13.55
CA GLU A 323 2.08 -7.05 12.20
C GLU A 323 3.07 -5.89 12.11
N ASN A 324 3.07 -5.01 13.13
CA ASN A 324 3.83 -3.77 13.13
C ASN A 324 4.92 -3.82 14.21
N VAL A 325 6.18 -4.02 13.80
CA VAL A 325 7.30 -4.32 14.68
C VAL A 325 8.54 -3.44 14.45
N GLY A 326 8.39 -2.30 13.77
CA GLY A 326 9.50 -1.40 13.48
C GLY A 326 10.16 -0.86 14.75
N TYR A 327 9.39 -0.67 15.84
CA TYR A 327 9.92 -0.29 17.14
C TYR A 327 10.86 -1.37 17.70
N GLN A 328 10.43 -2.63 17.69
CA GLN A 328 11.21 -3.76 18.22
C GLN A 328 12.46 -3.99 17.38
N ILE A 329 12.35 -3.88 16.04
CA ILE A 329 13.50 -4.04 15.14
C ILE A 329 14.56 -2.97 15.37
N ALA A 330 14.16 -1.72 15.62
CA ALA A 330 15.08 -0.64 15.97
C ALA A 330 15.80 -0.89 17.30
N GLY A 331 15.22 -1.69 18.19
CA GLY A 331 15.82 -2.08 19.48
C GLY A 331 16.77 -3.28 19.41
N ILE A 332 16.96 -3.92 18.25
CA ILE A 332 17.82 -5.09 18.12
C ILE A 332 19.28 -4.69 18.14
N ASP A 333 20.07 -5.29 19.03
CA ASP A 333 21.49 -5.05 19.15
C ASP A 333 22.23 -5.29 17.83
N GLY A 334 22.85 -4.22 17.33
CA GLY A 334 23.67 -4.26 16.12
C GLY A 334 22.93 -3.98 14.83
N VAL A 335 21.68 -3.55 14.88
CA VAL A 335 20.99 -2.83 13.81
C VAL A 335 21.43 -1.37 13.85
N ASP A 336 21.87 -0.82 12.74
CA ASP A 336 22.45 0.52 12.65
C ASP A 336 21.52 1.54 12.00
N ALA A 337 20.54 1.08 11.18
CA ALA A 337 19.50 1.91 10.58
C ALA A 337 18.29 1.07 10.16
N VAL A 338 17.08 1.67 10.16
CA VAL A 338 15.84 1.01 9.76
C VAL A 338 15.03 1.89 8.80
N VAL A 339 14.60 1.33 7.69
CA VAL A 339 13.56 1.90 6.84
C VAL A 339 12.30 1.09 7.05
N THR A 340 11.20 1.74 7.49
CA THR A 340 9.89 1.11 7.74
C THR A 340 8.85 1.54 6.72
N GLY A 341 7.67 0.90 6.71
CA GLY A 341 6.58 1.20 5.78
C GLY A 341 5.24 0.58 6.20
N HIS A 342 4.51 -0.02 5.25
CA HIS A 342 3.29 -0.78 5.43
C HIS A 342 2.09 0.00 6.01
N SER A 343 2.27 0.71 7.12
CA SER A 343 1.20 1.49 7.76
C SER A 343 0.88 2.81 7.06
N HIS A 344 1.64 3.18 6.02
CA HIS A 344 1.50 4.42 5.25
C HIS A 344 1.60 5.69 6.09
N ALA A 345 2.23 5.62 7.25
CA ALA A 345 2.41 6.76 8.13
C ALA A 345 3.75 7.48 7.85
N GLU A 346 3.97 8.58 8.53
CA GLU A 346 5.15 9.42 8.40
C GLU A 346 5.94 9.41 9.72
N PHE A 347 7.25 9.15 9.65
CA PHE A 347 8.19 9.27 10.76
C PHE A 347 9.60 9.58 10.21
N PRO A 348 10.37 10.48 10.88
CA PRO A 348 10.02 11.24 12.07
C PRO A 348 9.06 12.41 11.80
N SER A 349 8.44 12.96 12.86
CA SER A 349 7.58 14.14 12.77
C SER A 349 8.37 15.45 12.54
N GLY A 350 9.65 15.45 12.83
CA GLY A 350 10.54 16.60 12.77
C GLY A 350 10.31 17.66 13.86
N ASN A 351 9.27 17.54 14.65
CA ASN A 351 8.90 18.51 15.70
C ASN A 351 8.65 17.87 17.08
N GLY A 352 8.76 16.54 17.19
CA GLY A 352 8.60 15.79 18.42
C GLY A 352 7.18 15.72 18.96
N THR A 353 6.16 15.89 18.09
CA THR A 353 4.74 15.87 18.47
C THR A 353 3.92 14.89 17.64
N GLY A 354 4.57 13.94 16.96
CA GLY A 354 3.93 12.93 16.16
C GLY A 354 3.27 11.81 16.97
N PHE A 355 2.65 10.88 16.27
CA PHE A 355 1.91 9.79 16.91
C PHE A 355 2.79 8.83 17.71
N TYR A 356 4.03 8.59 17.27
CA TYR A 356 4.92 7.58 17.86
C TYR A 356 5.74 8.10 19.03
N GLU A 357 5.89 9.44 19.20
CA GLU A 357 6.66 10.06 20.26
C GLU A 357 6.06 9.87 21.68
N LYS A 358 4.87 9.30 21.76
CA LYS A 358 4.25 8.84 23.02
C LYS A 358 4.93 7.59 23.60
N TYR A 359 5.63 6.83 22.79
CA TYR A 359 6.31 5.61 23.23
C TYR A 359 7.69 5.92 23.77
N LYS A 360 8.16 5.02 24.62
CA LYS A 360 9.43 5.18 25.31
C LYS A 360 10.60 5.21 24.31
N ASP A 361 11.62 6.04 24.57
CA ASP A 361 12.85 6.15 23.79
C ASP A 361 12.63 6.42 22.28
N VAL A 362 11.53 7.11 21.94
CA VAL A 362 11.26 7.63 20.60
C VAL A 362 11.57 9.11 20.55
N ASP A 363 12.50 9.50 19.68
CA ASP A 363 12.86 10.89 19.40
C ASP A 363 12.42 11.28 17.99
N GLY A 364 11.27 11.94 17.88
CA GLY A 364 10.71 12.39 16.61
C GLY A 364 11.37 13.64 16.02
N ILE A 365 12.33 14.25 16.74
CA ILE A 365 13.15 15.39 16.23
C ILE A 365 14.36 14.85 15.48
N ASN A 366 15.09 13.91 16.12
CA ASN A 366 16.29 13.31 15.52
C ASN A 366 15.97 12.07 14.68
N GLY A 367 14.70 11.57 14.74
CA GLY A 367 14.25 10.42 13.99
C GLY A 367 14.84 9.12 14.50
N THR A 368 14.92 8.93 15.84
CA THR A 368 15.45 7.70 16.41
C THR A 368 14.43 6.98 17.29
N ILE A 369 14.52 5.65 17.30
CA ILE A 369 13.78 4.77 18.20
C ILE A 369 14.84 3.91 18.92
N THR A 370 14.84 3.91 20.25
CA THR A 370 15.86 3.25 21.09
C THR A 370 17.29 3.63 20.73
N GLY A 371 17.50 4.82 20.11
CA GLY A 371 18.79 5.32 19.65
C GLY A 371 19.15 4.94 18.22
N THR A 372 18.42 4.04 17.58
CA THR A 372 18.62 3.65 16.17
C THR A 372 17.83 4.61 15.26
N PRO A 373 18.43 5.17 14.18
CA PRO A 373 17.73 6.03 13.25
C PRO A 373 16.73 5.22 12.41
N VAL A 374 15.51 5.77 12.30
CA VAL A 374 14.36 5.14 11.63
C VAL A 374 13.68 6.16 10.73
N VAL A 375 13.24 5.74 9.55
CA VAL A 375 12.35 6.52 8.68
C VAL A 375 11.15 5.69 8.24
N MET A 376 9.99 6.36 8.14
CA MET A 376 8.80 5.87 7.44
C MET A 376 8.29 6.99 6.53
N ALA A 377 8.46 6.81 5.23
CA ALA A 377 8.35 7.85 4.22
C ALA A 377 6.97 7.91 3.55
N GLY A 378 5.88 7.80 4.33
CA GLY A 378 4.52 7.91 3.81
C GLY A 378 4.18 6.82 2.80
N LYS A 379 3.71 7.20 1.61
CA LYS A 379 3.30 6.27 0.56
C LYS A 379 3.22 6.93 -0.83
N TYR A 380 3.07 6.11 -1.88
CA TYR A 380 2.80 6.55 -3.26
C TYR A 380 3.88 7.47 -3.84
N GLY A 381 5.07 7.50 -3.22
CA GLY A 381 6.14 8.40 -3.61
C GLY A 381 5.89 9.85 -3.22
N ASP A 382 5.12 10.12 -2.18
CA ASP A 382 4.85 11.45 -1.65
C ASP A 382 5.98 11.99 -0.76
N HIS A 383 6.83 11.11 -0.22
CA HIS A 383 7.98 11.47 0.61
C HIS A 383 9.24 10.66 0.22
N LEU A 384 10.39 11.16 0.61
CA LEU A 384 11.68 10.47 0.63
C LEU A 384 12.18 10.40 2.07
N GLY A 385 12.50 9.20 2.56
CA GLY A 385 13.20 9.01 3.83
C GLY A 385 14.70 9.23 3.66
N ILE A 386 15.31 9.90 4.63
CA ILE A 386 16.75 10.21 4.65
C ILE A 386 17.29 9.88 6.03
N ILE A 387 18.34 9.08 6.09
CA ILE A 387 19.11 8.80 7.30
C ILE A 387 20.56 9.18 7.04
N ASP A 388 21.10 10.07 7.83
CA ASP A 388 22.51 10.43 7.84
C ASP A 388 23.23 9.74 9.00
N LEU A 389 24.28 8.98 8.68
CA LEU A 389 25.14 8.29 9.64
C LEU A 389 26.53 8.92 9.61
N GLY A 390 26.98 9.46 10.75
CA GLY A 390 28.38 9.80 10.98
C GLY A 390 29.10 8.57 11.56
N LEU A 391 29.97 7.95 10.77
CA LEU A 391 30.72 6.78 11.16
C LEU A 391 32.13 7.15 11.64
N ILE A 392 32.62 6.39 12.60
CA ILE A 392 34.01 6.43 13.06
C ILE A 392 34.62 5.03 13.03
N TYR A 393 35.85 4.93 12.51
CA TYR A 393 36.61 3.66 12.56
C TYR A 393 37.37 3.57 13.88
N GLN A 394 36.97 2.61 14.72
CA GLN A 394 37.50 2.44 16.06
C GLN A 394 37.52 0.96 16.45
N ASP A 395 38.62 0.53 17.12
CA ASP A 395 38.81 -0.87 17.52
C ASP A 395 38.71 -1.86 16.32
N GLY A 396 39.20 -1.42 15.14
CA GLY A 396 39.27 -2.26 13.95
C GLY A 396 37.91 -2.42 13.22
N LYS A 397 36.91 -1.59 13.50
CA LYS A 397 35.55 -1.65 12.88
C LYS A 397 34.94 -0.25 12.76
N TRP A 398 34.00 -0.11 11.82
CA TRP A 398 33.13 1.06 11.75
C TRP A 398 32.07 1.03 12.86
N GLN A 399 31.80 2.18 13.43
CA GLN A 399 30.76 2.38 14.46
C GLN A 399 29.96 3.64 14.13
N VAL A 400 28.66 3.63 14.40
CA VAL A 400 27.83 4.82 14.28
C VAL A 400 28.13 5.73 15.48
N ALA A 401 28.75 6.88 15.21
CA ALA A 401 29.07 7.89 16.20
C ALA A 401 27.97 8.95 16.35
N SER A 402 27.21 9.20 15.27
CA SER A 402 26.04 10.09 15.26
C SER A 402 25.07 9.66 14.17
N SER A 403 23.80 9.96 14.36
CA SER A 403 22.77 9.74 13.35
C SER A 403 21.71 10.83 13.39
N HIS A 404 21.08 11.06 12.25
CA HIS A 404 19.89 11.89 12.11
C HIS A 404 19.00 11.32 11.00
N ALA A 405 17.69 11.34 11.23
CA ALA A 405 16.75 10.93 10.22
C ALA A 405 15.69 12.02 9.98
N GLU A 406 15.29 12.17 8.73
CA GLU A 406 14.23 13.07 8.30
C GLU A 406 13.42 12.47 7.15
N ILE A 407 12.24 12.99 6.90
CA ILE A 407 11.46 12.73 5.69
C ILE A 407 11.29 14.03 4.91
N ARG A 408 11.40 13.96 3.59
CA ARG A 408 11.20 15.10 2.68
C ARG A 408 9.99 14.86 1.81
N LYS A 409 9.03 15.78 1.87
CA LYS A 409 7.82 15.75 1.06
C LYS A 409 8.10 16.25 -0.36
N VAL A 410 7.43 15.66 -1.36
CA VAL A 410 7.46 16.18 -2.73
C VAL A 410 6.78 17.56 -2.79
N ASP A 411 7.28 18.43 -3.67
CA ASP A 411 6.66 19.73 -3.90
C ASP A 411 5.38 19.54 -4.72
N ASP A 412 4.22 19.63 -4.05
CA ASP A 412 2.89 19.45 -4.63
C ASP A 412 2.42 20.64 -5.47
N LYS A 413 3.20 21.74 -5.52
CA LYS A 413 2.95 22.91 -6.34
C LYS A 413 3.79 22.91 -7.61
N SER A 414 4.83 22.11 -7.67
CA SER A 414 5.71 21.97 -8.82
C SER A 414 5.21 20.86 -9.75
N THR A 415 5.20 21.11 -11.05
CA THR A 415 4.93 20.08 -12.08
C THR A 415 6.20 19.35 -12.53
N VAL A 416 7.36 19.68 -11.94
CA VAL A 416 8.64 19.06 -12.29
C VAL A 416 8.65 17.61 -11.83
N ALA A 417 8.95 16.71 -12.75
CA ALA A 417 9.12 15.27 -12.53
C ALA A 417 10.33 14.77 -13.30
N ASP A 418 10.93 13.67 -12.88
CA ASP A 418 12.15 13.12 -13.47
C ASP A 418 11.91 12.62 -14.90
N PRO A 419 12.62 13.14 -15.91
CA PRO A 419 12.38 12.78 -17.29
C PRO A 419 12.75 11.33 -17.63
N THR A 420 13.68 10.70 -16.89
CA THR A 420 14.09 9.32 -17.07
C THR A 420 12.97 8.38 -16.65
N VAL A 421 12.40 8.64 -15.46
CA VAL A 421 11.24 7.86 -14.96
C VAL A 421 10.04 8.03 -15.88
N LEU A 422 9.74 9.26 -16.32
CA LEU A 422 8.65 9.51 -17.27
C LEU A 422 8.85 8.78 -18.61
N ALA A 423 10.07 8.73 -19.12
CA ALA A 423 10.38 8.03 -20.36
C ALA A 423 10.21 6.50 -20.22
N ILE A 424 10.66 5.92 -19.11
CA ILE A 424 10.47 4.49 -18.79
C ILE A 424 8.99 4.15 -18.65
N ALA A 425 8.23 5.00 -17.97
CA ALA A 425 6.82 4.80 -17.70
C ALA A 425 5.93 4.90 -18.93
N LYS A 426 6.34 5.66 -19.93
CA LYS A 426 5.48 6.19 -21.00
C LYS A 426 4.53 5.17 -21.63
N GLU A 427 5.04 4.03 -22.07
CA GLU A 427 4.22 3.01 -22.76
C GLU A 427 3.18 2.41 -21.81
N ALA A 428 3.59 2.00 -20.62
CA ALA A 428 2.70 1.43 -19.61
C ALA A 428 1.68 2.46 -19.10
N HIS A 429 2.11 3.71 -18.92
CA HIS A 429 1.26 4.81 -18.52
C HIS A 429 0.15 5.10 -19.55
N GLU A 430 0.51 5.28 -20.81
CA GLU A 430 -0.45 5.55 -21.88
C GLU A 430 -1.43 4.38 -22.06
N ALA A 431 -0.95 3.16 -21.98
CA ALA A 431 -1.78 1.96 -22.05
C ALA A 431 -2.73 1.84 -20.85
N THR A 432 -2.26 2.18 -19.65
CA THR A 432 -3.10 2.19 -18.44
C THR A 432 -4.20 3.24 -18.52
N ILE A 433 -3.91 4.45 -19.04
CA ILE A 433 -4.94 5.47 -19.28
C ILE A 433 -6.04 4.93 -20.21
N GLN A 434 -5.63 4.26 -21.30
CA GLN A 434 -6.61 3.66 -22.21
C GLN A 434 -7.42 2.55 -21.52
N TYR A 435 -6.77 1.72 -20.70
CA TYR A 435 -7.41 0.67 -19.92
C TYR A 435 -8.48 1.23 -18.98
N VAL A 436 -8.16 2.23 -18.16
CA VAL A 436 -9.11 2.77 -17.18
C VAL A 436 -10.29 3.53 -17.82
N ARG A 437 -10.14 3.95 -19.06
CA ARG A 437 -11.20 4.61 -19.85
C ARG A 437 -12.11 3.64 -20.60
N GLN A 438 -11.85 2.33 -20.54
CA GLN A 438 -12.72 1.34 -21.19
C GLN A 438 -14.08 1.31 -20.51
N GLN A 439 -15.13 1.40 -21.34
CA GLN A 439 -16.52 1.31 -20.87
C GLN A 439 -16.84 -0.13 -20.46
N VAL A 440 -17.45 -0.27 -19.28
CA VAL A 440 -17.93 -1.55 -18.71
C VAL A 440 -19.43 -1.65 -18.62
N GLY A 441 -20.15 -0.54 -18.71
CA GLY A 441 -21.62 -0.50 -18.68
C GLY A 441 -22.16 0.91 -18.79
N THR A 442 -23.40 1.08 -18.37
CA THR A 442 -24.12 2.38 -18.39
C THR A 442 -24.94 2.52 -17.11
N THR A 443 -25.04 3.72 -16.55
CA THR A 443 -25.96 4.04 -15.47
C THR A 443 -27.09 4.96 -15.92
N THR A 444 -28.32 4.70 -15.48
CA THR A 444 -29.51 5.48 -15.84
C THR A 444 -29.62 6.80 -15.09
N ALA A 445 -28.94 6.94 -13.94
CA ALA A 445 -28.92 8.14 -13.12
C ALA A 445 -27.50 8.33 -12.52
N PRO A 446 -27.16 9.52 -11.98
CA PRO A 446 -25.89 9.72 -11.30
C PRO A 446 -25.72 8.80 -10.09
N ILE A 447 -24.49 8.32 -9.85
CA ILE A 447 -24.12 7.55 -8.66
C ILE A 447 -23.18 8.42 -7.84
N ASN A 448 -23.54 8.73 -6.61
CA ASN A 448 -22.71 9.56 -5.74
C ASN A 448 -22.87 9.15 -4.28
N SER A 449 -21.89 9.55 -3.44
CA SER A 449 -21.82 9.19 -2.02
C SER A 449 -21.99 10.38 -1.07
N TYR A 450 -22.56 11.49 -1.56
CA TYR A 450 -22.67 12.72 -0.76
C TYR A 450 -23.47 12.56 0.53
N PHE A 451 -24.45 11.66 0.54
CA PHE A 451 -25.34 11.42 1.68
C PHE A 451 -25.17 10.05 2.32
N ALA A 452 -24.17 9.26 1.88
CA ALA A 452 -23.95 7.89 2.33
C ALA A 452 -23.70 7.74 3.85
N LEU A 453 -23.34 8.83 4.54
CA LEU A 453 -23.17 8.82 6.00
C LEU A 453 -24.45 9.13 6.78
N VAL A 454 -25.54 9.53 6.15
CA VAL A 454 -26.78 9.93 6.85
C VAL A 454 -28.02 9.21 6.37
N LYS A 455 -27.96 8.52 5.25
CA LYS A 455 -29.02 7.69 4.72
C LYS A 455 -28.46 6.59 3.83
N ASP A 456 -29.26 5.58 3.58
CA ASP A 456 -28.93 4.53 2.62
C ASP A 456 -28.68 5.09 1.22
N ASP A 457 -27.69 4.55 0.52
CA ASP A 457 -27.09 5.22 -0.63
C ASP A 457 -26.83 4.27 -1.81
N PRO A 458 -27.21 4.67 -3.05
CA PRO A 458 -27.04 3.84 -4.23
C PRO A 458 -25.57 3.45 -4.51
N SER A 459 -24.60 4.25 -4.11
CA SER A 459 -23.18 3.92 -4.33
C SER A 459 -22.73 2.71 -3.50
N ILE A 460 -23.30 2.54 -2.31
CA ILE A 460 -23.03 1.40 -1.42
C ILE A 460 -23.87 0.20 -1.86
N GLN A 461 -25.11 0.42 -2.25
CA GLN A 461 -26.01 -0.63 -2.75
C GLN A 461 -25.42 -1.37 -3.96
N ILE A 462 -24.79 -0.66 -4.90
CA ILE A 462 -24.16 -1.29 -6.08
C ILE A 462 -23.02 -2.22 -5.65
N VAL A 463 -22.21 -1.82 -4.68
CA VAL A 463 -21.12 -2.63 -4.14
C VAL A 463 -21.69 -3.90 -3.47
N ASN A 464 -22.69 -3.74 -2.62
CA ASN A 464 -23.37 -4.84 -1.94
C ASN A 464 -24.00 -5.82 -2.92
N ASN A 465 -24.74 -5.33 -3.91
CA ASN A 465 -25.32 -6.16 -4.96
C ASN A 465 -24.26 -6.96 -5.72
N ALA A 466 -23.14 -6.35 -6.07
CA ALA A 466 -22.06 -7.00 -6.77
C ALA A 466 -21.40 -8.11 -5.92
N GLN A 467 -21.19 -7.85 -4.63
CA GLN A 467 -20.62 -8.82 -3.68
C GLN A 467 -21.58 -10.02 -3.50
N ILE A 468 -22.87 -9.78 -3.29
CA ILE A 468 -23.89 -10.87 -3.17
C ILE A 468 -23.93 -11.68 -4.46
N TRP A 469 -24.00 -11.00 -5.62
CA TRP A 469 -24.04 -11.66 -6.93
C TRP A 469 -22.83 -12.58 -7.15
N TYR A 470 -21.64 -12.15 -6.77
CA TYR A 470 -20.42 -12.94 -6.89
C TYR A 470 -20.39 -14.12 -5.91
N ALA A 471 -20.71 -13.88 -4.63
CA ALA A 471 -20.75 -14.93 -3.64
C ALA A 471 -21.77 -16.04 -3.95
N GLN A 472 -22.93 -15.69 -4.48
CA GLN A 472 -23.92 -16.67 -4.94
C GLN A 472 -23.37 -17.63 -6.00
N GLN A 473 -22.46 -17.16 -6.84
CA GLN A 473 -21.82 -17.99 -7.87
C GLN A 473 -20.70 -18.86 -7.27
N GLU A 474 -19.84 -18.29 -6.43
CA GLU A 474 -18.73 -19.01 -5.82
C GLU A 474 -19.21 -20.08 -4.82
N LEU A 475 -20.28 -19.82 -4.09
CA LEU A 475 -20.85 -20.74 -3.12
C LEU A 475 -21.77 -21.79 -3.72
N ALA A 476 -22.11 -21.70 -5.02
CA ALA A 476 -23.03 -22.64 -5.64
C ALA A 476 -22.56 -24.09 -5.51
N GLY A 477 -23.36 -24.92 -4.83
CA GLY A 477 -23.05 -26.33 -4.58
C GLY A 477 -22.24 -26.59 -3.30
N THR A 478 -21.91 -25.58 -2.52
CA THR A 478 -21.30 -25.72 -1.19
C THR A 478 -22.37 -25.78 -0.10
N PRO A 479 -22.06 -26.26 1.12
CA PRO A 479 -22.99 -26.23 2.25
C PRO A 479 -23.47 -24.82 2.60
N GLU A 480 -22.59 -23.83 2.44
CA GLU A 480 -22.81 -22.41 2.74
C GLU A 480 -23.87 -21.79 1.84
N ALA A 481 -24.08 -22.31 0.64
CA ALA A 481 -25.15 -21.86 -0.28
C ALA A 481 -26.57 -21.98 0.28
N SER A 482 -26.74 -22.75 1.35
CA SER A 482 -28.05 -22.94 2.02
C SER A 482 -28.35 -21.85 3.06
N LEU A 483 -27.35 -21.04 3.44
CA LEU A 483 -27.48 -19.96 4.40
C LEU A 483 -27.88 -18.64 3.71
N PRO A 484 -28.54 -17.72 4.43
CA PRO A 484 -28.77 -16.38 3.92
C PRO A 484 -27.45 -15.68 3.61
N ILE A 485 -27.33 -15.11 2.41
CA ILE A 485 -26.14 -14.36 1.98
C ILE A 485 -26.44 -12.86 2.12
N LEU A 486 -25.69 -12.20 2.96
CA LEU A 486 -25.69 -10.76 3.21
C LEU A 486 -24.40 -10.15 2.64
N SER A 487 -24.34 -8.83 2.54
CA SER A 487 -23.13 -8.12 2.14
C SER A 487 -22.87 -6.93 3.05
N ALA A 488 -21.59 -6.70 3.38
CA ALA A 488 -21.15 -5.54 4.16
C ALA A 488 -20.20 -4.68 3.34
N ALA A 489 -20.57 -3.42 3.09
CA ALA A 489 -19.77 -2.44 2.40
C ALA A 489 -19.84 -1.08 3.10
N ALA A 490 -18.74 -0.31 2.99
CA ALA A 490 -18.59 0.99 3.63
C ALA A 490 -18.38 2.11 2.60
N PRO A 491 -18.82 3.34 2.88
CA PRO A 491 -18.56 4.51 2.02
C PRO A 491 -17.12 4.99 2.19
N PHE A 492 -16.20 4.47 1.38
CA PHE A 492 -14.78 4.84 1.43
C PHE A 492 -14.52 6.31 1.08
N LYS A 493 -15.33 6.88 0.19
CA LYS A 493 -15.27 8.26 -0.28
C LYS A 493 -16.53 9.00 0.15
N ALA A 494 -16.53 9.59 1.34
CA ALA A 494 -17.65 10.34 1.90
C ALA A 494 -17.17 11.58 2.69
N GLY A 495 -16.34 12.44 2.05
CA GLY A 495 -15.71 13.59 2.70
C GLY A 495 -14.60 13.21 3.68
N THR A 496 -13.95 12.09 3.44
CA THR A 496 -12.94 11.50 4.32
C THR A 496 -11.81 12.48 4.61
N ARG A 497 -11.43 12.60 5.87
CA ARG A 497 -10.35 13.48 6.37
C ARG A 497 -10.56 14.97 6.09
N GLY A 498 -11.82 15.41 5.97
CA GLY A 498 -12.14 16.81 5.72
C GLY A 498 -11.86 17.27 4.29
N ASP A 499 -11.81 16.35 3.32
CA ASP A 499 -11.66 16.67 1.90
C ASP A 499 -13.04 16.70 1.20
N ALA A 500 -13.54 17.89 0.87
CA ALA A 500 -14.81 18.09 0.16
C ALA A 500 -14.80 17.57 -1.29
N THR A 501 -13.68 17.13 -1.81
CA THR A 501 -13.55 16.48 -3.13
C THR A 501 -13.52 14.97 -3.06
N ALA A 502 -13.39 14.38 -1.86
CA ALA A 502 -13.29 12.95 -1.62
C ALA A 502 -14.67 12.27 -1.56
N TYR A 503 -15.42 12.35 -2.64
CA TYR A 503 -16.70 11.67 -2.84
C TYR A 503 -16.70 10.88 -4.13
N THR A 504 -17.44 9.77 -4.18
CA THR A 504 -17.86 9.15 -5.43
C THR A 504 -18.81 10.11 -6.17
N ASP A 505 -18.57 10.34 -7.46
CA ASP A 505 -19.39 11.25 -8.28
C ASP A 505 -19.34 10.83 -9.75
N ILE A 506 -20.18 9.86 -10.10
CA ILE A 506 -20.28 9.27 -11.43
C ILE A 506 -21.52 9.82 -12.11
N PRO A 507 -21.39 10.55 -13.24
CA PRO A 507 -22.57 11.09 -13.96
C PRO A 507 -23.39 9.96 -14.60
N ALA A 508 -24.65 10.23 -14.87
CA ALA A 508 -25.49 9.35 -15.68
C ALA A 508 -24.87 9.13 -17.08
N GLY A 509 -24.96 7.91 -17.60
CA GLY A 509 -24.39 7.53 -18.87
C GLY A 509 -23.34 6.42 -18.78
N PRO A 510 -22.30 6.43 -19.62
CA PRO A 510 -21.28 5.39 -19.64
C PRO A 510 -20.52 5.26 -18.32
N ILE A 511 -20.33 4.01 -17.87
CA ILE A 511 -19.46 3.66 -16.73
C ILE A 511 -18.18 3.06 -17.31
N ALA A 512 -17.02 3.63 -16.96
CA ALA A 512 -15.71 3.11 -17.30
C ALA A 512 -15.03 2.45 -16.08
N ILE A 513 -13.94 1.71 -16.30
CA ILE A 513 -13.17 1.06 -15.22
C ILE A 513 -12.77 2.06 -14.13
N LYS A 514 -12.34 3.27 -14.49
CA LYS A 514 -12.01 4.31 -13.51
C LYS A 514 -13.17 4.67 -12.57
N ASN A 515 -14.42 4.59 -13.06
CA ASN A 515 -15.59 4.86 -12.23
C ASN A 515 -15.83 3.77 -11.20
N VAL A 516 -15.48 2.52 -11.53
CA VAL A 516 -15.54 1.43 -10.55
C VAL A 516 -14.52 1.62 -9.42
N ALA A 517 -13.32 2.11 -9.76
CA ALA A 517 -12.34 2.48 -8.75
C ALA A 517 -12.79 3.70 -7.90
N ASP A 518 -13.66 4.55 -8.45
CA ASP A 518 -14.31 5.64 -7.69
C ASP A 518 -15.37 5.12 -6.71
N LEU A 519 -16.05 4.02 -7.06
CA LEU A 519 -16.98 3.31 -6.16
C LEU A 519 -16.24 2.53 -5.06
N TYR A 520 -15.11 1.90 -5.40
CA TYR A 520 -14.35 1.03 -4.49
C TYR A 520 -12.87 1.38 -4.54
N LEU A 521 -12.42 2.16 -3.54
CA LEU A 521 -11.10 2.81 -3.55
C LEU A 521 -9.92 1.86 -3.40
N TYR A 522 -10.06 0.76 -2.65
CA TYR A 522 -8.97 -0.13 -2.26
C TYR A 522 -8.90 -1.40 -3.10
N ASP A 523 -7.71 -1.98 -3.24
CA ASP A 523 -7.47 -3.25 -3.96
C ASP A 523 -7.75 -4.47 -3.07
N ASN A 524 -8.85 -4.40 -2.31
CA ASN A 524 -9.22 -5.46 -1.39
C ASN A 524 -9.74 -6.70 -2.13
N VAL A 525 -9.33 -7.87 -1.68
CA VAL A 525 -9.87 -9.17 -2.13
C VAL A 525 -11.21 -9.43 -1.44
N THR A 526 -12.15 -9.99 -2.17
CA THR A 526 -13.47 -10.37 -1.62
C THR A 526 -13.32 -11.51 -0.61
N ALA A 527 -14.03 -11.40 0.51
CA ALA A 527 -14.04 -12.41 1.57
C ALA A 527 -15.47 -12.79 1.95
N ILE A 528 -15.68 -14.02 2.42
CA ILE A 528 -16.92 -14.46 3.05
C ILE A 528 -16.66 -14.82 4.50
N LEU A 529 -17.61 -14.44 5.35
CA LEU A 529 -17.64 -14.74 6.76
C LEU A 529 -18.92 -15.49 7.10
N LYS A 530 -18.83 -16.51 7.95
CA LYS A 530 -20.00 -17.12 8.57
C LYS A 530 -20.13 -16.59 9.99
N VAL A 531 -21.23 -15.88 10.25
CA VAL A 531 -21.49 -15.18 11.51
C VAL A 531 -22.90 -15.52 12.02
N THR A 532 -23.12 -15.24 13.29
CA THR A 532 -24.43 -15.38 13.94
C THR A 532 -25.19 -14.05 13.98
N GLY A 533 -26.48 -14.09 14.32
CA GLY A 533 -27.28 -12.88 14.55
C GLY A 533 -26.75 -12.04 15.73
N ALA A 534 -26.17 -12.68 16.74
CA ALA A 534 -25.47 -11.98 17.82
C ALA A 534 -24.24 -11.21 17.29
N ASP A 535 -23.45 -11.81 16.40
CA ASP A 535 -22.29 -11.17 15.78
C ASP A 535 -22.70 -9.99 14.90
N LEU A 536 -23.79 -10.13 14.14
CA LEU A 536 -24.33 -9.05 13.32
C LEU A 536 -24.75 -7.84 14.17
N ARG A 537 -25.32 -8.07 15.38
CA ARG A 537 -25.64 -6.99 16.30
C ARG A 537 -24.38 -6.25 16.75
N GLU A 538 -23.34 -6.95 17.15
CA GLU A 538 -22.09 -6.35 17.56
C GLU A 538 -21.40 -5.60 16.42
N TRP A 539 -21.45 -6.12 15.20
CA TRP A 539 -20.92 -5.47 14.01
C TRP A 539 -21.64 -4.14 13.74
N LEU A 540 -22.97 -4.15 13.74
CA LEU A 540 -23.78 -2.94 13.51
C LEU A 540 -23.66 -1.93 14.67
N GLU A 541 -23.53 -2.40 15.93
CA GLU A 541 -23.26 -1.50 17.07
C GLU A 541 -21.89 -0.80 16.93
N MET A 542 -20.89 -1.46 16.38
CA MET A 542 -19.62 -0.83 16.06
C MET A 542 -19.76 0.17 14.91
N SER A 543 -20.45 -0.18 13.83
CA SER A 543 -20.75 0.73 12.71
C SER A 543 -21.49 1.99 13.17
N ALA A 544 -22.38 1.89 14.18
CA ALA A 544 -23.09 3.02 14.77
C ALA A 544 -22.17 4.06 15.43
N GLY A 545 -20.89 3.75 15.63
CA GLY A 545 -19.84 4.69 16.07
C GLY A 545 -19.62 5.87 15.12
N GLN A 546 -20.11 5.76 13.86
CA GLN A 546 -20.12 6.84 12.87
C GLN A 546 -20.91 8.06 13.35
N PHE A 547 -21.86 7.90 14.27
CA PHE A 547 -22.73 8.97 14.71
C PHE A 547 -22.35 9.49 16.09
N ASN A 548 -22.43 10.81 16.27
CA ASN A 548 -22.40 11.42 17.59
C ASN A 548 -23.65 10.99 18.39
N GLN A 549 -23.55 11.01 19.70
CA GLN A 549 -24.74 10.93 20.54
C GLN A 549 -25.48 12.28 20.49
N VAL A 550 -26.76 12.27 20.16
CA VAL A 550 -27.60 13.48 20.15
C VAL A 550 -28.49 13.52 21.39
N ASP A 551 -28.70 14.71 21.97
CA ASP A 551 -29.57 14.92 23.11
C ASP A 551 -30.97 15.35 22.62
N PRO A 552 -32.01 14.51 22.83
CA PRO A 552 -33.36 14.83 22.36
C PRO A 552 -34.02 16.00 23.14
N THR A 553 -33.39 16.47 24.19
CA THR A 553 -33.89 17.62 24.97
C THR A 553 -33.31 18.95 24.54
N VAL A 554 -32.30 18.96 23.64
CA VAL A 554 -31.62 20.14 23.13
C VAL A 554 -32.25 20.56 21.80
N THR A 555 -32.63 21.85 21.72
CA THR A 555 -33.20 22.46 20.51
C THR A 555 -32.18 23.16 19.62
N ASP A 556 -30.98 23.41 20.16
CA ASP A 556 -29.86 23.97 19.41
C ASP A 556 -29.32 22.97 18.39
N PRO A 557 -28.64 23.41 17.33
CA PRO A 557 -28.06 22.57 16.31
C PRO A 557 -27.08 21.55 16.90
N GLN A 558 -27.18 20.28 16.46
CA GLN A 558 -26.29 19.19 16.86
C GLN A 558 -25.68 18.52 15.62
N ASP A 559 -24.36 18.29 15.64
CA ASP A 559 -23.68 17.57 14.55
C ASP A 559 -23.94 16.08 14.68
N ILE A 560 -24.45 15.45 13.60
CA ILE A 560 -24.80 14.03 13.59
C ILE A 560 -23.58 13.13 13.31
N ILE A 561 -22.56 13.60 12.56
CA ILE A 561 -21.42 12.81 12.13
C ILE A 561 -20.26 12.92 13.11
N ASN A 562 -19.76 11.75 13.54
CA ASN A 562 -18.51 11.65 14.31
C ASN A 562 -17.31 11.70 13.37
N THR A 563 -16.69 12.86 13.22
CA THR A 563 -15.54 13.06 12.32
C THR A 563 -14.27 12.31 12.74
N ASN A 564 -14.20 11.82 13.98
CA ASN A 564 -13.11 10.96 14.45
C ASN A 564 -13.27 9.51 14.03
N TYR A 565 -14.48 9.09 13.64
CA TYR A 565 -14.76 7.75 13.16
C TYR A 565 -14.37 7.62 11.69
N ARG A 566 -13.73 6.54 11.33
CA ARG A 566 -13.30 6.31 9.94
C ARG A 566 -14.48 5.83 9.11
N THR A 567 -14.75 6.47 7.98
CA THR A 567 -15.89 6.13 7.11
C THR A 567 -15.83 4.70 6.60
N TYR A 568 -14.63 4.16 6.40
CA TYR A 568 -14.44 2.75 6.01
C TYR A 568 -14.79 1.73 7.12
N ASN A 569 -15.08 2.19 8.34
CA ASN A 569 -15.61 1.36 9.44
C ASN A 569 -17.14 1.47 9.59
N PHE A 570 -17.77 2.34 8.81
CA PHE A 570 -19.24 2.43 8.75
C PHE A 570 -19.78 1.42 7.74
N ASP A 571 -19.75 0.14 8.08
CA ASP A 571 -20.32 -0.90 7.23
C ASP A 571 -21.84 -0.83 7.23
N VAL A 572 -22.43 -0.77 6.02
CA VAL A 572 -23.85 -1.00 5.77
C VAL A 572 -24.02 -2.46 5.39
N ILE A 573 -24.85 -3.19 6.14
CA ILE A 573 -25.10 -4.62 5.88
C ILE A 573 -26.39 -4.76 5.10
N ASP A 574 -26.26 -5.10 3.82
CA ASP A 574 -27.37 -5.34 2.91
C ASP A 574 -27.95 -6.73 3.07
N GLY A 575 -29.27 -6.85 2.82
CA GLY A 575 -30.09 -8.03 3.07
C GLY A 575 -30.72 -8.06 4.47
N LEU A 576 -30.39 -7.09 5.34
CA LEU A 576 -31.03 -6.86 6.64
C LEU A 576 -31.81 -5.56 6.63
N THR A 577 -32.83 -5.42 7.49
CA THR A 577 -33.44 -4.12 7.82
C THR A 577 -33.19 -3.79 9.27
N TYR A 578 -32.83 -2.53 9.56
CA TYR A 578 -32.51 -2.08 10.91
C TYR A 578 -32.60 -0.56 11.07
N GLN A 579 -32.61 -0.12 12.32
CA GLN A 579 -32.62 1.31 12.67
C GLN A 579 -31.53 1.65 13.69
N TYR A 580 -31.05 2.89 13.69
CA TYR A 580 -30.16 3.42 14.70
C TYR A 580 -30.86 4.46 15.59
N ASP A 581 -30.82 4.25 16.91
CA ASP A 581 -31.23 5.21 17.93
C ASP A 581 -29.96 5.94 18.43
N ILE A 582 -29.65 7.04 17.79
CA ILE A 582 -28.44 7.81 18.09
C ILE A 582 -28.59 8.73 19.32
N THR A 583 -29.73 8.71 20.02
CA THR A 583 -29.85 9.31 21.35
C THR A 583 -29.16 8.49 22.42
N GLN A 584 -28.87 7.21 22.13
CA GLN A 584 -28.16 6.32 23.01
C GLN A 584 -26.62 6.49 22.90
N PRO A 585 -25.85 6.23 23.96
CA PRO A 585 -24.39 6.25 23.89
C PRO A 585 -23.85 5.13 22.99
N ASN A 586 -22.64 5.33 22.46
CA ASN A 586 -21.92 4.28 21.72
C ASN A 586 -21.57 3.11 22.63
N LYS A 587 -21.73 1.88 22.13
CA LYS A 587 -21.26 0.67 22.79
C LYS A 587 -19.74 0.56 22.75
N TYR A 588 -19.15 0.91 21.62
CA TYR A 588 -17.72 0.79 21.32
C TYR A 588 -17.04 2.15 21.13
N ASP A 589 -15.74 2.21 21.39
CA ASP A 589 -14.89 3.31 20.93
C ASP A 589 -14.53 3.14 19.43
N ILE A 590 -13.74 4.06 18.90
CA ILE A 590 -13.33 4.04 17.49
C ILE A 590 -12.39 2.87 17.13
N ASN A 591 -11.81 2.20 18.13
CA ASN A 591 -10.90 1.06 17.99
C ASN A 591 -11.60 -0.29 18.26
N GLY A 592 -12.90 -0.29 18.58
CA GLY A 592 -13.65 -1.50 18.87
C GLY A 592 -13.55 -1.98 20.33
N ASN A 593 -13.01 -1.17 21.25
CA ASN A 593 -13.01 -1.47 22.67
C ASN A 593 -14.38 -1.11 23.27
N THR A 594 -14.86 -1.95 24.18
CA THR A 594 -16.18 -1.73 24.81
C THR A 594 -16.13 -0.55 25.78
N LEU A 595 -16.88 0.52 25.49
CA LEU A 595 -17.06 1.68 26.35
C LEU A 595 -18.24 1.50 27.29
N ASN A 596 -19.40 1.15 26.75
CA ASN A 596 -20.66 1.05 27.46
C ASN A 596 -21.31 -0.32 27.18
N PRO A 597 -21.02 -1.35 27.99
CA PRO A 597 -21.48 -2.72 27.71
C PRO A 597 -23.01 -2.87 27.62
N ALA A 598 -23.76 -2.04 28.34
CA ALA A 598 -25.22 -2.06 28.38
C ALA A 598 -25.86 -1.15 27.30
N ALA A 599 -25.08 -0.38 26.58
CA ALA A 599 -25.60 0.50 25.54
C ALA A 599 -25.97 -0.29 24.28
N SER A 600 -27.01 0.16 23.62
CA SER A 600 -27.39 -0.32 22.30
C SER A 600 -28.03 0.81 21.51
N ARG A 601 -27.54 1.02 20.30
CA ARG A 601 -28.10 1.94 19.30
C ARG A 601 -28.95 1.20 18.28
N LEU A 602 -28.66 -0.08 18.06
CA LEU A 602 -29.35 -0.90 17.08
C LEU A 602 -30.79 -1.19 17.53
N ARG A 603 -31.75 -1.01 16.62
CA ARG A 603 -33.17 -1.29 16.82
C ARG A 603 -33.73 -2.06 15.63
N ASN A 604 -34.76 -2.86 15.88
CA ASN A 604 -35.60 -3.50 14.88
C ASN A 604 -34.84 -4.32 13.82
N LEU A 605 -33.72 -4.98 14.24
CA LEU A 605 -32.95 -5.81 13.32
C LEU A 605 -33.79 -6.98 12.83
N SER A 606 -33.98 -7.06 11.51
CA SER A 606 -34.78 -8.11 10.88
C SER A 606 -34.18 -8.60 9.56
N TYR A 607 -34.51 -9.83 9.21
CA TYR A 607 -34.21 -10.49 7.94
C TYR A 607 -35.50 -10.98 7.32
N ASN A 608 -35.81 -10.59 6.09
CA ASN A 608 -37.07 -10.91 5.39
C ASN A 608 -38.29 -10.63 6.27
N GLY A 609 -38.35 -9.48 6.97
CA GLY A 609 -39.44 -9.04 7.82
C GLY A 609 -39.58 -9.80 9.16
N SER A 610 -38.71 -10.77 9.46
CA SER A 610 -38.69 -11.49 10.73
C SER A 610 -37.51 -11.01 11.62
N PRO A 611 -37.73 -10.83 12.93
CA PRO A 611 -36.63 -10.47 13.84
C PRO A 611 -35.50 -11.50 13.76
N VAL A 612 -34.24 -11.01 13.65
CA VAL A 612 -33.05 -11.87 13.68
C VAL A 612 -32.84 -12.42 15.11
N THR A 613 -32.69 -13.76 15.23
CA THR A 613 -32.32 -14.39 16.51
C THR A 613 -30.81 -14.46 16.67
N ASP A 614 -30.34 -14.57 17.92
CA ASP A 614 -28.90 -14.51 18.21
C ASP A 614 -28.14 -15.72 17.65
N ASP A 615 -28.78 -16.86 17.52
CA ASP A 615 -28.23 -18.13 17.02
C ASP A 615 -28.43 -18.35 15.50
N GLN A 616 -29.13 -17.45 14.82
CA GLN A 616 -29.35 -17.55 13.37
C GLN A 616 -28.04 -17.33 12.62
N GLU A 617 -27.69 -18.25 11.72
CA GLU A 617 -26.44 -18.18 10.94
C GLU A 617 -26.63 -17.48 9.60
N PHE A 618 -25.62 -16.72 9.19
CA PHE A 618 -25.55 -15.96 7.94
C PHE A 618 -24.17 -16.08 7.30
N ILE A 619 -24.12 -15.97 5.99
CA ILE A 619 -22.90 -15.65 5.24
C ILE A 619 -22.91 -14.14 5.00
N VAL A 620 -21.82 -13.46 5.36
CA VAL A 620 -21.60 -12.04 5.04
C VAL A 620 -20.44 -11.94 4.06
N VAL A 621 -20.69 -11.34 2.91
CA VAL A 621 -19.66 -11.01 1.93
C VAL A 621 -19.09 -9.64 2.26
N THR A 622 -17.77 -9.54 2.28
CA THR A 622 -17.05 -8.30 2.60
C THR A 622 -15.67 -8.31 1.93
N ASN A 623 -14.68 -7.68 2.51
CA ASN A 623 -13.31 -7.64 2.00
C ASN A 623 -12.31 -8.23 3.01
N ASN A 624 -11.11 -8.56 2.52
CA ASN A 624 -10.04 -9.15 3.33
C ASN A 624 -9.63 -8.26 4.52
N TYR A 625 -9.61 -6.93 4.35
CA TYR A 625 -9.30 -6.01 5.45
C TYR A 625 -10.29 -6.14 6.60
N ARG A 626 -11.61 -6.15 6.28
CA ARG A 626 -12.66 -6.35 7.29
C ARG A 626 -12.62 -7.76 7.89
N ALA A 627 -12.50 -8.77 7.04
CA ALA A 627 -12.53 -10.17 7.44
C ALA A 627 -11.38 -10.56 8.39
N ASN A 628 -10.22 -9.95 8.24
CA ASN A 628 -9.02 -10.23 9.06
C ASN A 628 -8.83 -9.26 10.22
N GLY A 629 -9.64 -8.19 10.27
CA GLY A 629 -9.60 -7.20 11.34
C GLY A 629 -10.22 -7.69 12.65
N ASN A 630 -9.81 -7.08 13.76
CA ASN A 630 -10.38 -7.36 15.10
C ASN A 630 -11.68 -6.56 15.35
N PHE A 631 -12.55 -6.50 14.36
CA PHE A 631 -13.77 -5.71 14.41
C PHE A 631 -14.86 -6.45 15.24
N PRO A 632 -15.59 -5.77 16.14
CA PRO A 632 -16.68 -6.39 16.88
C PRO A 632 -17.67 -7.12 15.98
N GLY A 633 -18.04 -8.35 16.34
CA GLY A 633 -18.88 -9.24 15.52
C GLY A 633 -18.09 -10.03 14.46
N VAL A 634 -17.15 -9.40 13.77
CA VAL A 634 -16.30 -10.06 12.75
C VAL A 634 -15.33 -11.07 13.36
N ARG A 635 -14.69 -10.70 14.45
CA ARG A 635 -13.69 -11.52 15.15
C ARG A 635 -14.20 -12.88 15.66
N ASN A 636 -15.50 -13.08 15.71
CA ASN A 636 -16.13 -14.31 16.15
C ASN A 636 -16.54 -15.22 14.97
N ALA A 637 -16.30 -14.81 13.74
CA ALA A 637 -16.70 -15.57 12.55
C ALA A 637 -16.18 -17.01 12.60
N THR A 638 -17.07 -17.97 12.34
CA THR A 638 -16.75 -19.40 12.33
C THR A 638 -16.20 -19.90 11.00
N LEU A 639 -16.39 -19.11 9.93
CA LEU A 639 -15.74 -19.24 8.63
C LEU A 639 -15.17 -17.86 8.27
N ASN A 640 -13.92 -17.83 7.81
CA ASN A 640 -13.28 -16.68 7.19
C ASN A 640 -12.53 -17.19 5.96
N GLN A 641 -13.06 -16.93 4.78
CA GLN A 641 -12.51 -17.43 3.54
C GLN A 641 -12.40 -16.32 2.51
N LEU A 642 -11.20 -16.15 1.96
CA LEU A 642 -10.98 -15.28 0.81
C LEU A 642 -11.52 -15.94 -0.47
N LEU A 643 -12.13 -15.16 -1.32
CA LEU A 643 -12.50 -15.52 -2.68
C LEU A 643 -11.42 -15.05 -3.66
N ASN A 644 -11.51 -15.48 -4.94
CA ASN A 644 -10.39 -15.31 -5.89
C ASN A 644 -10.32 -13.94 -6.57
N LEU A 645 -11.30 -13.05 -6.37
CA LEU A 645 -11.37 -11.77 -7.07
C LEU A 645 -11.31 -10.58 -6.09
N GLU A 646 -10.60 -9.54 -6.53
CA GLU A 646 -10.69 -8.23 -5.90
C GLU A 646 -12.12 -7.67 -6.03
N ASN A 647 -12.56 -6.91 -5.02
CA ASN A 647 -13.89 -6.30 -5.02
C ASN A 647 -14.12 -5.39 -6.24
N ARG A 648 -13.11 -4.67 -6.71
CA ARG A 648 -13.21 -3.87 -7.95
C ARG A 648 -13.50 -4.75 -9.17
N GLN A 649 -12.84 -5.90 -9.29
CA GLN A 649 -13.09 -6.82 -10.38
C GLN A 649 -14.50 -7.45 -10.28
N VAL A 650 -14.96 -7.72 -9.08
CA VAL A 650 -16.33 -8.19 -8.82
C VAL A 650 -17.35 -7.15 -9.29
N ILE A 651 -17.14 -5.87 -8.95
CA ILE A 651 -18.03 -4.78 -9.39
C ILE A 651 -17.99 -4.61 -10.92
N ILE A 652 -16.81 -4.67 -11.54
CA ILE A 652 -16.67 -4.63 -13.02
C ILE A 652 -17.46 -5.76 -13.65
N ASN A 653 -17.31 -6.98 -13.16
CA ASN A 653 -18.00 -8.16 -13.68
C ASN A 653 -19.51 -8.06 -13.51
N TYR A 654 -19.98 -7.55 -12.37
CA TYR A 654 -21.40 -7.28 -12.10
C TYR A 654 -21.96 -6.25 -13.09
N ILE A 655 -21.28 -5.11 -13.28
CA ILE A 655 -21.70 -4.08 -14.23
C ILE A 655 -21.71 -4.60 -15.67
N LEU A 656 -20.72 -5.41 -16.06
CA LEU A 656 -20.70 -6.08 -17.38
C LEU A 656 -21.86 -7.06 -17.54
N ASN A 657 -22.27 -7.77 -16.47
CA ASN A 657 -23.40 -8.70 -16.48
C ASN A 657 -24.74 -7.96 -16.64
N GLU A 658 -24.94 -6.92 -15.84
CA GLU A 658 -26.16 -6.10 -15.86
C GLU A 658 -26.24 -5.21 -17.10
N ASN A 659 -25.09 -4.78 -17.65
CA ASN A 659 -24.94 -3.87 -18.78
C ASN A 659 -25.52 -2.46 -18.52
N VAL A 660 -26.68 -2.37 -17.86
CA VAL A 660 -27.32 -1.11 -17.47
C VAL A 660 -27.64 -1.15 -15.97
N ILE A 661 -27.02 -0.23 -15.24
CA ILE A 661 -27.27 -0.06 -13.81
C ILE A 661 -28.36 0.99 -13.60
N ASN A 662 -29.38 0.64 -12.84
CA ASN A 662 -30.34 1.60 -12.29
C ASN A 662 -29.97 1.85 -10.82
N PRO A 663 -29.27 2.95 -10.50
CA PRO A 663 -28.78 3.17 -9.16
C PRO A 663 -29.95 3.54 -8.22
N SER A 664 -30.19 2.66 -7.25
CA SER A 664 -31.24 2.85 -6.22
C SER A 664 -30.73 2.28 -4.91
N ALA A 665 -31.11 2.88 -3.79
CA ALA A 665 -30.97 2.32 -2.46
C ALA A 665 -32.26 1.55 -2.12
N ASP A 666 -32.16 0.50 -1.32
CA ASP A 666 -33.31 -0.29 -0.86
C ASP A 666 -33.88 0.17 0.48
N HIS A 667 -33.24 1.21 1.07
CA HIS A 667 -33.63 1.82 2.35
C HIS A 667 -33.60 0.84 3.52
N ASN A 668 -32.63 -0.05 3.52
CA ASN A 668 -32.47 -1.12 4.49
C ASN A 668 -32.12 -0.63 5.91
N TRP A 669 -31.63 0.61 6.02
CA TRP A 669 -31.36 1.23 7.32
C TRP A 669 -31.87 2.67 7.43
N THR A 670 -32.26 3.07 8.63
CA THR A 670 -32.73 4.44 8.95
C THR A 670 -32.42 4.78 10.41
N PHE A 671 -32.66 6.03 10.79
CA PHE A 671 -32.73 6.40 12.21
C PHE A 671 -34.10 6.13 12.79
N THR A 672 -34.18 5.94 14.10
CA THR A 672 -35.45 5.86 14.80
C THR A 672 -36.13 7.24 14.91
N ASN A 673 -37.44 7.28 15.21
CA ASN A 673 -38.18 8.51 15.39
C ASN A 673 -37.77 9.32 16.67
N SER A 674 -36.86 8.81 17.47
CA SER A 674 -36.31 9.50 18.65
C SER A 674 -35.62 10.83 18.33
N ILE A 675 -35.23 11.04 17.06
CA ILE A 675 -34.60 12.25 16.56
C ILE A 675 -35.58 13.20 15.84
N ALA A 676 -36.85 12.88 15.80
CA ALA A 676 -37.82 13.68 15.08
C ALA A 676 -37.92 15.10 15.65
N GLY A 677 -37.86 16.10 14.77
CA GLY A 677 -37.93 17.52 15.14
C GLY A 677 -36.66 18.15 15.69
N LEU A 678 -35.54 17.40 15.80
CA LEU A 678 -34.25 17.96 16.21
C LEU A 678 -33.58 18.71 15.04
N ASP A 679 -32.77 19.73 15.34
CA ASP A 679 -31.92 20.41 14.34
C ASP A 679 -30.60 19.65 14.23
N LEU A 680 -30.57 18.58 13.40
CA LEU A 680 -29.42 17.74 13.17
C LEU A 680 -28.66 18.17 11.93
N ARG A 681 -27.37 18.47 12.07
CA ARG A 681 -26.54 19.01 11.00
C ARG A 681 -25.40 18.05 10.63
N PHE A 682 -24.95 18.18 9.38
CA PHE A 682 -23.76 17.50 8.87
C PHE A 682 -23.12 18.30 7.74
N LEU A 683 -21.87 17.99 7.47
CA LEU A 683 -21.12 18.55 6.35
C LEU A 683 -21.05 17.54 5.21
N THR A 684 -21.28 18.01 3.99
CA THR A 684 -20.96 17.29 2.76
C THR A 684 -20.54 18.29 1.69
N ALA A 685 -20.11 17.84 0.49
CA ALA A 685 -19.69 18.74 -0.57
C ALA A 685 -20.77 19.77 -0.88
N ASP A 686 -20.41 21.04 -0.99
CA ASP A 686 -21.37 22.14 -1.24
C ASP A 686 -22.21 21.92 -2.51
N LYS A 687 -21.61 21.30 -3.54
CA LYS A 687 -22.31 20.94 -4.79
C LYS A 687 -23.46 19.94 -4.62
N ALA A 688 -23.50 19.19 -3.50
CA ALA A 688 -24.59 18.25 -3.22
C ALA A 688 -25.97 18.91 -3.08
N GLN A 689 -26.03 20.24 -2.85
CA GLN A 689 -27.28 21.03 -2.85
C GLN A 689 -28.10 20.84 -4.14
N ASN A 690 -27.46 20.52 -5.25
CA ASN A 690 -28.13 20.32 -6.54
C ASN A 690 -28.89 18.98 -6.63
N LEU A 691 -28.69 18.07 -5.67
CA LEU A 691 -29.24 16.71 -5.70
C LEU A 691 -30.46 16.52 -4.77
N ILE A 692 -30.76 17.52 -3.93
CA ILE A 692 -31.83 17.41 -2.90
C ILE A 692 -33.16 18.01 -3.31
N VAL A 693 -33.35 18.38 -4.57
CA VAL A 693 -34.54 19.12 -5.07
C VAL A 693 -35.86 18.48 -4.68
N ASN A 694 -35.90 17.14 -4.56
CA ASN A 694 -37.09 16.39 -4.19
C ASN A 694 -36.87 15.48 -2.97
N ASP A 695 -35.86 15.78 -2.16
CA ASP A 695 -35.53 14.99 -0.97
C ASP A 695 -35.98 15.72 0.31
N PRO A 696 -37.12 15.34 0.92
CA PRO A 696 -37.61 16.01 2.14
C PRO A 696 -36.71 15.73 3.35
N SER A 697 -35.88 14.70 3.31
CA SER A 697 -34.99 14.34 4.41
C SER A 697 -33.77 15.24 4.53
N ILE A 698 -33.45 16.05 3.51
CA ILE A 698 -32.25 16.89 3.51
C ILE A 698 -32.59 18.35 3.19
N THR A 699 -32.05 19.27 3.98
CA THR A 699 -32.14 20.72 3.72
C THR A 699 -30.76 21.33 3.66
N TYR A 700 -30.45 22.06 2.60
CA TYR A 700 -29.23 22.87 2.50
C TYR A 700 -29.35 24.15 3.31
N LEU A 701 -28.34 24.46 4.13
CA LEU A 701 -28.32 25.62 5.04
C LEU A 701 -27.33 26.71 4.61
N GLY A 702 -26.39 26.40 3.72
CA GLY A 702 -25.39 27.34 3.22
C GLY A 702 -23.99 26.75 3.15
N THR A 703 -23.06 27.47 2.54
CA THR A 703 -21.64 27.07 2.46
C THR A 703 -21.02 27.15 3.85
N ALA A 704 -20.30 26.09 4.26
CA ALA A 704 -19.68 26.00 5.59
C ALA A 704 -18.40 26.84 5.68
N SER A 705 -17.56 26.77 4.64
CA SER A 705 -16.24 27.41 4.60
C SER A 705 -15.73 27.52 3.17
N SER A 706 -14.53 28.12 3.00
CA SER A 706 -13.82 28.14 1.70
C SER A 706 -13.37 26.78 1.21
N ASP A 707 -13.49 25.71 2.03
CA ASP A 707 -12.92 24.39 1.75
C ASP A 707 -13.83 23.49 0.90
N GLY A 708 -14.95 24.04 0.39
CA GLY A 708 -15.85 23.34 -0.52
C GLY A 708 -16.94 22.50 0.16
N PHE A 709 -17.08 22.59 1.50
CA PHE A 709 -18.19 21.99 2.23
C PHE A 709 -19.40 22.91 2.32
N GLY A 710 -20.59 22.30 2.24
CA GLY A 710 -21.86 22.88 2.62
C GLY A 710 -22.37 22.34 3.94
N VAL A 711 -23.15 23.13 4.67
CA VAL A 711 -23.89 22.71 5.86
C VAL A 711 -25.28 22.25 5.43
N PHE A 712 -25.62 21.04 5.85
CA PHE A 712 -26.92 20.45 5.56
C PHE A 712 -27.59 20.04 6.87
N ARG A 713 -28.92 20.05 6.88
CA ARG A 713 -29.76 19.54 7.97
C ARG A 713 -30.40 18.24 7.52
N PHE A 714 -30.31 17.22 8.38
CA PHE A 714 -31.07 16.00 8.27
C PHE A 714 -32.45 16.18 8.91
N ASN A 715 -33.50 15.94 8.17
CA ASN A 715 -34.87 15.95 8.66
C ASN A 715 -35.36 14.51 8.75
N TYR A 716 -35.78 14.10 9.94
CA TYR A 716 -36.44 12.81 10.07
C TYR A 716 -37.74 12.79 9.25
N VAL A 717 -37.86 11.78 8.40
CA VAL A 717 -39.06 11.49 7.63
C VAL A 717 -39.51 10.08 8.04
N GLU A 718 -40.77 9.95 8.47
CA GLU A 718 -41.30 8.61 8.82
C GLU A 718 -41.21 7.70 7.57
N PRO A 719 -40.61 6.52 7.70
CA PRO A 719 -40.61 5.55 6.59
C PRO A 719 -42.04 5.23 6.20
N ALA A 720 -42.37 5.32 4.90
CA ALA A 720 -43.66 4.91 4.39
C ALA A 720 -43.84 3.44 4.70
N ASP A 721 -45.03 3.06 5.24
CA ASP A 721 -45.37 1.69 5.56
C ASP A 721 -45.12 0.78 4.33
N GLN A 722 -44.10 -0.07 4.43
CA GLN A 722 -43.68 -0.98 3.33
C GLN A 722 -44.69 -2.12 3.06
N THR A 723 -45.80 -2.15 3.76
CA THR A 723 -46.86 -3.19 3.58
C THR A 723 -47.63 -3.12 2.27
N SER A 724 -47.36 -2.13 1.39
CA SER A 724 -48.09 -1.95 0.12
C SER A 724 -47.26 -2.07 -1.16
N GLN A 725 -46.01 -2.49 -1.11
CA GLN A 725 -45.15 -2.67 -2.33
C GLN A 725 -44.73 -4.11 -2.65
N GLU A 726 -45.38 -5.11 -2.10
CA GLU A 726 -45.14 -6.54 -2.47
C GLU A 726 -45.87 -7.01 -3.74
N ALA A 727 -45.98 -6.20 -4.75
CA ALA A 727 -46.46 -6.69 -6.05
C ALA A 727 -45.76 -6.00 -7.22
N GLY A 728 -44.48 -6.16 -7.33
CA GLY A 728 -43.80 -5.62 -8.53
C GLY A 728 -42.30 -5.69 -8.48
N GLN A 729 -41.71 -6.64 -7.82
CA GLN A 729 -40.27 -6.83 -7.96
C GLN A 729 -39.92 -8.11 -8.61
N ALA A 730 -39.41 -7.82 -9.71
CA ALA A 730 -38.36 -8.52 -10.45
C ALA A 730 -37.86 -9.78 -9.72
N GLN A 731 -38.44 -10.88 -10.08
CA GLN A 731 -37.62 -12.03 -10.37
C GLN A 731 -36.58 -11.57 -11.40
N GLY A 732 -35.48 -10.97 -10.91
CA GLY A 732 -34.24 -10.95 -11.65
C GLY A 732 -33.96 -12.41 -11.92
N SER A 733 -34.11 -12.80 -13.17
CA SER A 733 -33.72 -14.10 -13.66
C SER A 733 -32.20 -14.20 -13.50
N GLY A 734 -31.75 -14.50 -12.30
CA GLY A 734 -30.39 -14.93 -11.98
C GLY A 734 -30.18 -16.30 -12.59
N GLY A 735 -30.20 -16.39 -13.90
CA GLY A 735 -29.68 -17.52 -14.63
C GLY A 735 -28.16 -17.48 -14.48
N ALA A 736 -27.61 -18.41 -13.67
CA ALA A 736 -26.19 -18.67 -13.66
C ALA A 736 -25.68 -18.69 -15.10
N LEU A 737 -24.69 -17.86 -15.41
CA LEU A 737 -24.04 -17.85 -16.72
C LEU A 737 -23.77 -19.28 -17.14
N THR A 738 -24.31 -19.71 -18.26
CA THR A 738 -24.06 -21.05 -18.80
C THR A 738 -22.56 -21.19 -19.06
N ALA A 739 -22.01 -22.39 -18.98
CA ALA A 739 -20.63 -22.68 -19.31
C ALA A 739 -20.25 -22.05 -20.67
N GLN A 740 -21.22 -21.89 -21.57
CA GLN A 740 -21.08 -21.29 -22.89
C GLN A 740 -20.97 -19.76 -22.81
N GLN A 741 -21.65 -19.10 -21.90
CA GLN A 741 -21.52 -17.64 -21.66
C GLN A 741 -20.19 -17.30 -20.95
N ARG A 742 -19.76 -18.15 -19.99
CA ARG A 742 -18.41 -18.03 -19.39
C ARG A 742 -17.29 -18.22 -20.42
N ALA A 743 -17.47 -19.18 -21.33
CA ALA A 743 -16.52 -19.38 -22.44
C ALA A 743 -16.50 -18.19 -23.42
N VAL A 744 -17.65 -17.54 -23.64
CA VAL A 744 -17.74 -16.34 -24.50
C VAL A 744 -17.06 -15.13 -23.84
N ILE A 745 -17.24 -14.93 -22.53
CA ILE A 745 -16.56 -13.85 -21.79
C ILE A 745 -15.04 -14.08 -21.80
N HIS A 746 -14.61 -15.32 -21.55
CA HIS A 746 -13.19 -15.69 -21.64
C HIS A 746 -12.66 -15.57 -23.07
N GLN A 747 -13.43 -15.91 -24.10
CA GLN A 747 -13.07 -15.73 -25.50
C GLN A 747 -13.02 -14.25 -25.92
N LEU A 748 -13.91 -13.40 -25.40
CA LEU A 748 -13.89 -11.96 -25.69
C LEU A 748 -12.66 -11.29 -25.07
N ALA A 749 -12.34 -11.64 -23.81
CA ALA A 749 -11.11 -11.18 -23.16
C ALA A 749 -9.87 -11.68 -23.91
N THR A 750 -9.84 -12.96 -24.30
CA THR A 750 -8.74 -13.57 -25.06
C THR A 750 -8.63 -12.97 -26.48
N ARG A 751 -9.75 -12.64 -27.10
CA ARG A 751 -9.79 -12.06 -28.46
C ARG A 751 -9.32 -10.60 -28.45
N ALA A 752 -9.73 -9.80 -27.48
CA ALA A 752 -9.23 -8.44 -27.26
C ALA A 752 -7.71 -8.45 -27.02
N TYR A 753 -7.22 -9.41 -26.24
CA TYR A 753 -5.79 -9.66 -26.05
C TYR A 753 -5.06 -10.00 -27.35
N GLN A 754 -5.60 -10.94 -28.16
CA GLN A 754 -4.99 -11.37 -29.42
C GLN A 754 -5.00 -10.26 -30.49
N GLU A 755 -6.02 -9.43 -30.53
CA GLU A 755 -6.10 -8.30 -31.45
C GLU A 755 -5.13 -7.18 -31.08
N THR A 756 -4.96 -6.92 -29.77
CA THR A 756 -3.95 -5.97 -29.25
C THR A 756 -2.53 -6.48 -29.51
N LYS A 757 -2.27 -7.77 -29.30
CA LYS A 757 -0.98 -8.42 -29.59
C LYS A 757 -0.65 -8.37 -31.10
N LYS A 758 -1.65 -8.56 -31.97
CA LYS A 758 -1.50 -8.45 -33.43
C LYS A 758 -1.20 -7.02 -33.90
N ALA A 759 -1.86 -6.03 -33.27
CA ALA A 759 -1.60 -4.62 -33.56
C ALA A 759 -0.17 -4.22 -33.13
N ARG A 760 0.30 -4.68 -31.97
CA ARG A 760 1.67 -4.45 -31.48
C ARG A 760 2.74 -5.09 -32.35
N LEU A 761 2.54 -6.34 -32.81
CA LEU A 761 3.46 -7.00 -33.75
C LEU A 761 3.52 -6.29 -35.10
N ALA A 762 2.41 -5.70 -35.53
CA ALA A 762 2.36 -4.91 -36.76
C ALA A 762 3.07 -3.55 -36.61
N GLN A 763 3.03 -2.99 -35.42
CA GLN A 763 3.68 -1.72 -35.08
C GLN A 763 5.19 -1.91 -34.87
N ARG A 764 5.64 -2.98 -34.17
CA ARG A 764 7.07 -3.38 -34.10
C ARG A 764 7.70 -3.61 -35.46
N LYS A 765 6.99 -4.27 -36.40
CA LYS A 765 7.48 -4.45 -37.79
C LYS A 765 7.58 -3.14 -38.60
N LYS A 766 6.93 -2.07 -38.14
CA LYS A 766 7.05 -0.73 -38.79
C LYS A 766 8.15 0.13 -38.19
N THR A 767 8.64 -0.18 -36.99
CA THR A 767 9.65 0.61 -36.26
C THR A 767 11.03 -0.04 -36.24
N GLU A 768 11.20 -1.29 -36.67
CA GLU A 768 12.53 -1.86 -36.85
C GLU A 768 13.13 -1.33 -38.16
N PRO A 769 14.25 -0.57 -38.11
CA PRO A 769 15.05 -0.30 -39.32
C PRO A 769 15.61 -1.64 -39.81
N SER A 770 15.42 -1.94 -41.09
CA SER A 770 15.91 -3.17 -41.70
C SER A 770 17.42 -3.32 -41.46
N LEU A 771 17.80 -4.34 -40.71
CA LEU A 771 19.20 -4.75 -40.43
C LEU A 771 19.94 -5.23 -41.68
N LEU A 772 19.42 -4.93 -42.89
CA LEU A 772 20.00 -5.34 -44.19
C LEU A 772 20.80 -4.23 -44.89
N SER A 773 21.03 -3.05 -44.29
CA SER A 773 21.76 -1.95 -44.94
C SER A 773 23.06 -1.51 -44.26
N VAL A 774 23.59 -2.26 -43.29
CA VAL A 774 24.85 -1.92 -42.60
C VAL A 774 25.96 -2.97 -42.81
N GLN A 775 25.87 -3.78 -43.84
CA GLN A 775 26.96 -4.71 -44.27
C GLN A 775 27.76 -4.26 -45.46
N ALA A 776 28.01 -3.00 -45.64
CA ALA A 776 28.93 -2.50 -46.67
C ALA A 776 29.66 -1.28 -46.13
N GLN A 777 30.72 -1.48 -45.37
CA GLN A 777 31.94 -0.66 -45.31
C GLN A 777 32.77 -1.03 -44.08
N LEU A 778 33.63 -2.03 -44.21
CA LEU A 778 34.84 -2.18 -43.40
C LEU A 778 36.03 -2.26 -44.34
N PRO A 779 37.08 -1.45 -44.16
CA PRO A 779 38.29 -1.55 -44.99
C PRO A 779 39.11 -2.78 -44.60
N GLN A 780 39.57 -3.47 -45.62
CA GLN A 780 40.54 -4.57 -45.49
C GLN A 780 41.92 -4.00 -45.13
N THR A 781 42.48 -4.44 -44.00
CA THR A 781 43.95 -4.58 -43.91
C THR A 781 44.24 -5.91 -43.24
N GLY A 782 45.02 -6.72 -43.94
CA GLY A 782 45.34 -8.09 -43.58
C GLY A 782 46.47 -8.21 -42.59
N THR A 783 46.61 -9.40 -42.07
CA THR A 783 47.73 -10.34 -42.07
C THR A 783 47.43 -11.52 -41.16
N THR A 784 47.40 -12.69 -41.75
CA THR A 784 47.96 -14.00 -41.36
C THR A 784 48.31 -14.29 -39.90
N ASP A 785 47.77 -15.30 -39.24
CA ASP A 785 48.21 -16.69 -39.15
C ASP A 785 47.26 -17.50 -38.27
N SER A 786 46.76 -18.51 -38.81
CA SER A 786 46.80 -19.95 -38.72
C SER A 786 46.66 -20.65 -37.38
N THR A 787 45.75 -21.64 -37.43
CA THR A 787 45.70 -22.93 -36.74
C THR A 787 45.06 -22.99 -35.36
N LEU A 788 44.03 -23.75 -35.18
CA LEU A 788 43.63 -25.13 -35.20
C LEU A 788 42.11 -25.19 -34.93
N LEU A 789 41.27 -25.68 -35.79
CA LEU A 789 40.74 -27.03 -35.92
C LEU A 789 40.40 -27.66 -34.55
N SER A 790 39.25 -28.13 -34.29
CA SER A 790 38.25 -28.89 -34.98
C SER A 790 37.31 -29.52 -33.99
N LEU A 791 36.17 -29.82 -34.43
CA LEU A 791 35.35 -31.02 -34.42
C LEU A 791 34.29 -30.96 -33.33
N ILE A 792 33.04 -31.20 -33.53
CA ILE A 792 32.17 -32.10 -34.28
C ILE A 792 30.79 -31.61 -33.92
N GLY A 793 29.81 -31.41 -34.69
CA GLY A 793 29.27 -32.15 -35.81
C GLY A 793 28.02 -32.95 -35.39
N ILE A 794 26.88 -32.49 -35.82
CA ILE A 794 25.78 -33.31 -36.37
C ILE A 794 25.15 -34.40 -35.48
N GLY A 795 23.88 -34.28 -35.22
CA GLY A 795 22.99 -35.35 -34.80
C GLY A 795 21.53 -34.96 -34.92
N LEU A 796 21.04 -34.83 -36.12
CA LEU A 796 19.61 -34.81 -36.49
C LEU A 796 19.03 -36.22 -36.31
N ILE A 797 17.66 -36.23 -36.21
CA ILE A 797 16.71 -37.27 -36.61
C ILE A 797 15.97 -38.01 -35.53
N SER A 798 14.71 -37.54 -35.39
CA SER A 798 13.51 -38.37 -35.45
C SER A 798 13.33 -39.54 -34.50
N LEU A 799 12.20 -39.52 -33.78
CA LEU A 799 11.16 -40.54 -33.87
C LEU A 799 10.01 -40.27 -32.93
N LEU A 800 8.90 -39.80 -33.44
CA LEU A 800 7.54 -40.23 -33.09
C LEU A 800 7.34 -41.59 -33.83
N PRO A 801 6.35 -42.43 -33.50
CA PRO A 801 5.18 -42.29 -32.60
C PRO A 801 4.81 -43.65 -31.90
N PHE A 802 3.53 -43.68 -31.42
CA PHE A 802 2.69 -44.86 -31.02
C PHE A 802 2.72 -45.20 -29.52
N LEU A 803 1.64 -45.40 -28.82
CA LEU A 803 0.25 -45.78 -29.08
C LEU A 803 -0.56 -45.67 -27.78
N LYS A 804 -1.75 -45.16 -27.87
CA LYS A 804 -3.06 -45.70 -27.47
C LYS A 804 -3.19 -46.66 -26.28
N ALA A 805 -4.03 -46.18 -25.38
CA ALA A 805 -5.25 -46.85 -24.87
C ALA A 805 -5.15 -48.10 -24.00
N LYS A 806 -5.70 -48.08 -22.82
CA LYS A 806 -7.03 -48.62 -22.44
C LYS A 806 -7.21 -48.69 -20.92
N LYS A 807 -8.33 -48.13 -20.52
CA LYS A 807 -9.26 -48.57 -19.50
C LYS A 807 -8.80 -49.60 -18.44
N ARG A 808 -8.90 -49.23 -17.19
CA ARG A 808 -9.97 -49.66 -16.29
C ARG A 808 -10.03 -48.70 -15.10
#